data_c6022af01cdeb71aae04f735d6a17e37
#
_entry.id   c6022af01cdeb71aae04f735d6a17e37
#
_cell.length_a   1.000
_cell.length_b   1.000
_cell.length_c   1.000
_cell.angle_alpha   90.00
_cell.angle_beta   90.00
_cell.angle_gamma   90.00
#
_symmetry.space_group_name_H-M   'P 1'
#
loop_
_entity.id
_entity.type
_entity.pdbx_description
1 polymer ?
#
loop_
_entity_poly.entity_id
_entity_poly.type
_entity_poly.pdbx_seq_one_letter_code
_entity_poly.pdbx_strand_id
1 'polypeptide(L)'
;MFLKRSILFLLFLTIMVHSYSQTLLQTQGKIIVNQSGDTVLLRGMGLGGWMLQEGYMLQTAGFANAQYEIRDRIEQLIGTADTDLFYDAWLANHARKADIDSLAAWGFNSVRLPMHYNLFTLPIEDEPVIGQQTWLTKGFELTDSLIEWCKQNQMYVILDLHAAPGGQGGDAAISDYDPTKPSLWESAANRTKTVELWKKLAERYANEPAIAGYDLLNETNWQLPGNVMLRALYEEITDSIRTVDNDHIIFIEGNWWANDFTGLTPPWDNNMVYSPHKYWSINDQASIQWVLDMRNTYDVPLYLGESGENSNTWFRDAIRLLEDNNIGWAWWPMKKIESTAGPLSVIKSTGYQNLLDYWSGTGTAPSAAVAKATLMQLTEDLKIENCRYQKDVTDAMFRQVYSNETKPYKVQNIPGIVYAVQYDMGVAGAAYSDKDIANYQVSTGNFTAWNNGWQFRNDGVDIEKCNDNINNLGYNIGWTENDEWLKYTVDVATDAVYDINMRIASGIGSSKIHFKMNGSTITNVINIPNTGGWGDWQTLTIPDVILSAADNELELYIDSKGVNISSFQFIQKGSTTTLATAFLSANTSDESTVQLNLNKTLTTPVNATVNDFTITVNGVATTIDSLTQDANNARIIYFDIAETLIFSDVIKISYTGNTANATDGTPLAAFTLEEVKNMQPIIHNIPGRIQAEDYFEESGTQLEFTSDLDGLYSVGFLDTDDYMDYYINVATETTYSVGFRTASENNGQVTLQLIDNQGNDTTIKVINLPSTGSWNNWVTTLGTVTLPAGEHHLRLLITQAPFNINWMEFDYVTSIHQLTDLVHLSVFPNPTSGIFRIEGTIEKPQSAQIEVFNSLGQLIISKNTGKIALLQESIDLSNYPTGTYIVSIRLKDGTQRVQKLIKIKE
;
A
#
# COMPACT_ATOMS: atom_id res chain seq x y z
N MET A 1 43.27 -62.33 4.36
CA MET A 1 42.15 -63.29 4.53
C MET A 1 41.23 -62.76 5.65
N PHE A 2 40.20 -62.08 5.30
CA PHE A 2 38.93 -61.90 6.04
C PHE A 2 38.03 -61.04 5.18
N LEU A 3 37.07 -61.67 4.57
CA LEU A 3 35.97 -61.05 3.80
C LEU A 3 35.03 -60.37 4.80
N LYS A 4 34.78 -59.07 4.67
CA LYS A 4 33.62 -58.41 5.27
C LYS A 4 32.55 -58.21 4.20
N ARG A 5 31.47 -58.96 4.34
CA ARG A 5 30.23 -58.77 3.60
C ARG A 5 29.53 -57.54 4.12
N SER A 6 29.41 -56.50 3.30
CA SER A 6 28.50 -55.37 3.54
C SER A 6 27.13 -55.72 2.94
N ILE A 7 26.15 -55.89 3.83
CA ILE A 7 24.74 -56.02 3.46
C ILE A 7 24.22 -54.61 3.23
N LEU A 8 23.94 -54.29 1.96
CA LEU A 8 23.26 -53.06 1.56
C LEU A 8 21.77 -53.25 1.83
N PHE A 9 21.23 -52.63 2.88
CA PHE A 9 19.79 -52.52 3.10
C PHE A 9 19.22 -51.42 2.17
N LEU A 10 18.59 -51.80 1.05
CA LEU A 10 17.83 -50.93 0.22
C LEU A 10 16.48 -50.70 0.90
N LEU A 11 16.33 -49.55 1.59
CA LEU A 11 15.05 -49.07 2.10
C LEU A 11 14.25 -48.52 0.88
N PHE A 12 13.36 -49.32 0.30
CA PHE A 12 12.34 -48.83 -0.60
C PHE A 12 11.35 -47.99 0.21
N LEU A 13 11.52 -46.66 0.22
CA LEU A 13 10.50 -45.75 0.64
C LEU A 13 9.45 -45.71 -0.46
N THR A 14 8.42 -46.54 -0.36
CA THR A 14 7.22 -46.39 -1.17
C THR A 14 6.52 -45.14 -0.68
N ILE A 15 6.79 -44.01 -1.33
CA ILE A 15 5.90 -42.86 -1.28
C ILE A 15 4.60 -43.34 -1.90
N MET A 16 3.64 -43.72 -1.07
CA MET A 16 2.26 -43.80 -1.51
C MET A 16 1.84 -42.37 -1.87
N VAL A 17 1.96 -42.03 -3.14
CA VAL A 17 1.20 -40.92 -3.70
C VAL A 17 -0.27 -41.35 -3.54
N HIS A 18 -0.90 -40.88 -2.47
CA HIS A 18 -2.35 -40.92 -2.38
C HIS A 18 -2.83 -39.97 -3.46
N SER A 19 -3.20 -40.53 -4.61
CA SER A 19 -3.96 -39.84 -5.61
C SER A 19 -5.36 -39.62 -5.02
N TYR A 20 -5.54 -38.53 -4.28
CA TYR A 20 -6.88 -38.10 -3.90
C TYR A 20 -7.58 -37.71 -5.19
N SER A 21 -8.48 -38.58 -5.67
CA SER A 21 -9.44 -38.19 -6.70
C SER A 21 -10.27 -37.05 -6.14
N GLN A 22 -10.47 -35.98 -6.91
CA GLN A 22 -11.44 -34.94 -6.56
C GLN A 22 -12.78 -35.60 -6.25
N THR A 23 -13.45 -35.11 -5.23
CA THR A 23 -14.76 -35.55 -4.79
C THR A 23 -15.71 -34.36 -4.80
N LEU A 24 -16.99 -34.66 -4.93
CA LEU A 24 -18.02 -33.64 -4.75
C LEU A 24 -17.85 -32.92 -3.42
N LEU A 25 -18.04 -31.61 -3.42
CA LEU A 25 -18.05 -30.79 -2.23
C LEU A 25 -19.45 -30.64 -1.68
N GLN A 26 -19.54 -30.48 -0.36
CA GLN A 26 -20.81 -30.23 0.31
C GLN A 26 -20.62 -29.26 1.46
N THR A 27 -21.69 -28.63 1.90
CA THR A 27 -21.69 -27.79 3.09
C THR A 27 -21.90 -28.65 4.35
N GLN A 28 -21.16 -28.33 5.41
CA GLN A 28 -21.34 -28.90 6.72
C GLN A 28 -21.30 -27.79 7.78
N GLY A 29 -22.46 -27.32 8.19
CA GLY A 29 -22.55 -26.15 9.04
C GLY A 29 -21.87 -24.95 8.34
N LYS A 30 -20.89 -24.35 8.97
CA LYS A 30 -20.21 -23.12 8.51
C LYS A 30 -19.01 -23.35 7.57
N ILE A 31 -18.76 -24.59 7.11
CA ILE A 31 -17.62 -24.96 6.32
C ILE A 31 -18.01 -25.77 5.07
N ILE A 32 -17.16 -25.72 4.07
CA ILE A 32 -17.22 -26.59 2.90
C ILE A 32 -16.33 -27.80 3.15
N VAL A 33 -16.80 -28.99 2.88
CA VAL A 33 -16.06 -30.23 3.09
C VAL A 33 -16.10 -31.11 1.83
N ASN A 34 -15.10 -31.99 1.69
CA ASN A 34 -15.10 -33.08 0.73
C ASN A 34 -15.92 -34.29 1.24
N GLN A 35 -16.06 -35.33 0.42
CA GLN A 35 -16.78 -36.57 0.81
C GLN A 35 -16.14 -37.31 2.00
N SER A 36 -14.87 -37.06 2.34
CA SER A 36 -14.21 -37.62 3.52
C SER A 36 -14.51 -36.82 4.78
N GLY A 37 -15.17 -35.67 4.67
CA GLY A 37 -15.45 -34.76 5.79
C GLY A 37 -14.30 -33.77 6.09
N ASP A 38 -13.25 -33.74 5.25
CA ASP A 38 -12.14 -32.79 5.40
C ASP A 38 -12.57 -31.41 4.90
N THR A 39 -12.21 -30.37 5.67
CA THR A 39 -12.47 -28.98 5.27
C THR A 39 -11.72 -28.64 3.98
N VAL A 40 -12.42 -28.06 3.03
CA VAL A 40 -11.85 -27.56 1.76
C VAL A 40 -11.97 -26.05 1.74
N LEU A 41 -10.83 -25.38 1.82
CA LEU A 41 -10.75 -23.93 1.62
C LEU A 41 -10.47 -23.67 0.14
N LEU A 42 -11.44 -23.11 -0.56
CA LEU A 42 -11.32 -22.79 -1.98
C LEU A 42 -10.50 -21.50 -2.13
N ARG A 43 -9.31 -21.61 -2.72
CA ARG A 43 -8.42 -20.50 -3.07
C ARG A 43 -8.49 -20.32 -4.58
N GLY A 44 -9.33 -19.38 -5.00
CA GLY A 44 -9.75 -19.27 -6.37
C GLY A 44 -9.17 -18.08 -7.14
N MET A 45 -9.28 -18.18 -8.46
CA MET A 45 -9.02 -17.11 -9.40
C MET A 45 -10.19 -16.97 -10.37
N GLY A 46 -10.73 -15.76 -10.49
CA GLY A 46 -11.71 -15.40 -11.50
C GLY A 46 -11.07 -15.32 -12.89
N LEU A 47 -11.64 -16.07 -13.85
CA LEU A 47 -11.19 -16.05 -15.24
C LEU A 47 -11.81 -14.86 -16.01
N GLY A 48 -11.81 -13.68 -15.37
CA GLY A 48 -12.36 -12.44 -15.88
C GLY A 48 -11.83 -12.06 -17.26
N GLY A 49 -12.70 -11.51 -18.08
CA GLY A 49 -12.38 -11.14 -19.45
C GLY A 49 -12.42 -12.31 -20.47
N TRP A 50 -12.58 -13.56 -20.05
CA TRP A 50 -12.58 -14.68 -20.96
C TRP A 50 -13.90 -14.80 -21.73
N MET A 51 -14.98 -15.17 -21.05
CA MET A 51 -16.30 -15.33 -21.68
C MET A 51 -17.13 -14.03 -21.69
N LEU A 52 -16.77 -13.08 -20.87
CA LEU A 52 -17.32 -11.73 -20.82
C LEU A 52 -16.17 -10.71 -20.80
N GLN A 53 -16.21 -9.75 -21.71
CA GLN A 53 -15.27 -8.64 -21.74
C GLN A 53 -15.84 -7.46 -20.98
N GLU A 54 -15.01 -6.80 -20.19
CA GLU A 54 -15.34 -5.58 -19.46
C GLU A 54 -14.44 -4.44 -19.91
N GLY A 55 -15.04 -3.27 -20.17
CA GLY A 55 -14.36 -2.15 -20.80
C GLY A 55 -13.14 -1.64 -20.03
N TYR A 56 -13.18 -1.66 -18.68
CA TYR A 56 -12.04 -1.22 -17.87
C TYR A 56 -10.84 -2.15 -17.97
N MET A 57 -11.07 -3.47 -18.16
CA MET A 57 -9.99 -4.45 -18.33
C MET A 57 -9.27 -4.29 -19.68
N LEU A 58 -10.00 -3.79 -20.69
CA LEU A 58 -9.50 -3.53 -22.03
C LEU A 58 -9.11 -2.06 -22.24
N GLN A 59 -9.29 -1.20 -21.24
CA GLN A 59 -9.07 0.25 -21.34
C GLN A 59 -10.03 0.95 -22.33
N THR A 60 -11.22 0.39 -22.55
CA THR A 60 -12.26 0.93 -23.44
C THR A 60 -13.41 1.60 -22.69
N ALA A 61 -13.45 1.57 -21.36
CA ALA A 61 -14.57 2.02 -20.52
C ALA A 61 -15.07 3.45 -20.83
N GLY A 62 -14.19 4.34 -21.29
CA GLY A 62 -14.56 5.72 -21.63
C GLY A 62 -15.43 5.87 -22.88
N PHE A 63 -15.58 4.82 -23.71
CA PHE A 63 -16.32 4.87 -24.97
C PHE A 63 -17.04 3.56 -25.35
N ALA A 64 -16.70 2.45 -24.72
CA ALA A 64 -17.36 1.15 -24.84
C ALA A 64 -17.08 0.34 -23.58
N ASN A 65 -18.05 0.25 -22.69
CA ASN A 65 -17.88 -0.31 -21.35
C ASN A 65 -18.44 -1.74 -21.27
N ALA A 66 -19.58 -2.01 -21.90
CA ALA A 66 -20.17 -3.36 -22.00
C ALA A 66 -19.61 -4.15 -23.18
N GLN A 67 -19.70 -5.48 -23.13
CA GLN A 67 -19.19 -6.35 -24.20
C GLN A 67 -19.88 -6.10 -25.54
N TYR A 68 -21.20 -5.88 -25.57
CA TYR A 68 -21.91 -5.57 -26.82
C TYR A 68 -21.40 -4.26 -27.45
N GLU A 69 -21.10 -3.23 -26.66
CA GLU A 69 -20.54 -1.97 -27.14
C GLU A 69 -19.12 -2.16 -27.70
N ILE A 70 -18.30 -2.96 -27.02
CA ILE A 70 -16.95 -3.31 -27.50
C ILE A 70 -17.05 -4.06 -28.84
N ARG A 71 -17.94 -5.04 -28.92
CA ARG A 71 -18.18 -5.79 -30.16
C ARG A 71 -18.61 -4.87 -31.29
N ASP A 72 -19.53 -3.95 -31.04
CA ASP A 72 -19.99 -2.99 -32.05
C ASP A 72 -18.85 -2.09 -32.55
N ARG A 73 -17.97 -1.63 -31.67
CA ARG A 73 -16.77 -0.85 -32.04
C ARG A 73 -15.81 -1.63 -32.92
N ILE A 74 -15.60 -2.90 -32.63
CA ILE A 74 -14.76 -3.80 -33.42
C ILE A 74 -15.42 -4.04 -34.77
N GLU A 75 -16.73 -4.35 -34.79
CA GLU A 75 -17.47 -4.64 -36.02
C GLU A 75 -17.54 -3.46 -36.99
N GLN A 76 -17.68 -2.23 -36.45
CA GLN A 76 -17.59 -1.02 -37.27
C GLN A 76 -16.24 -0.84 -37.97
N LEU A 77 -15.16 -1.37 -37.41
CA LEU A 77 -13.82 -1.25 -37.98
C LEU A 77 -13.48 -2.36 -38.98
N ILE A 78 -13.84 -3.62 -38.69
CA ILE A 78 -13.35 -4.78 -39.43
C ILE A 78 -14.47 -5.61 -40.05
N GLY A 79 -15.73 -5.30 -39.76
CA GLY A 79 -16.90 -6.03 -40.24
C GLY A 79 -17.19 -7.32 -39.48
N THR A 80 -18.45 -7.80 -39.57
CA THR A 80 -18.99 -8.91 -38.77
C THR A 80 -18.14 -10.17 -38.86
N ALA A 81 -17.77 -10.62 -40.06
CA ALA A 81 -17.06 -11.89 -40.27
C ALA A 81 -15.65 -11.87 -39.62
N ASP A 82 -14.94 -10.76 -39.66
CA ASP A 82 -13.62 -10.64 -39.06
C ASP A 82 -13.74 -10.41 -37.53
N THR A 83 -14.83 -9.82 -37.04
CA THR A 83 -15.17 -9.74 -35.63
C THR A 83 -15.43 -11.12 -35.05
N ASP A 84 -16.15 -11.99 -35.73
CA ASP A 84 -16.37 -13.37 -35.28
C ASP A 84 -15.04 -14.14 -35.17
N LEU A 85 -14.13 -13.97 -36.14
CA LEU A 85 -12.78 -14.54 -36.05
C LEU A 85 -11.97 -14.01 -34.89
N PHE A 86 -12.12 -12.72 -34.56
CA PHE A 86 -11.47 -12.15 -33.39
C PHE A 86 -11.98 -12.77 -32.10
N TYR A 87 -13.32 -12.90 -31.93
CA TYR A 87 -13.88 -13.51 -30.73
C TYR A 87 -13.57 -15.01 -30.62
N ASP A 88 -13.50 -15.72 -31.70
CA ASP A 88 -13.03 -17.12 -31.71
C ASP A 88 -11.57 -17.22 -31.24
N ALA A 89 -10.70 -16.34 -31.72
CA ALA A 89 -9.30 -16.29 -31.28
C ALA A 89 -9.17 -15.79 -29.83
N TRP A 90 -9.98 -14.84 -29.41
CA TRP A 90 -10.05 -14.36 -28.04
C TRP A 90 -10.35 -15.50 -27.06
N LEU A 91 -11.44 -16.22 -27.30
CA LEU A 91 -11.87 -17.34 -26.48
C LEU A 91 -10.85 -18.47 -26.46
N ALA A 92 -10.16 -18.71 -27.57
CA ALA A 92 -9.14 -19.75 -27.68
C ALA A 92 -7.82 -19.41 -26.95
N ASN A 93 -7.50 -18.13 -26.80
CA ASN A 93 -6.19 -17.69 -26.34
C ASN A 93 -6.21 -17.09 -24.91
N HIS A 94 -7.36 -16.60 -24.43
CA HIS A 94 -7.44 -15.91 -23.14
C HIS A 94 -7.23 -16.86 -21.97
N ALA A 95 -7.94 -17.99 -21.92
CA ALA A 95 -7.71 -19.04 -20.95
C ALA A 95 -7.41 -20.35 -21.66
N ARG A 96 -6.29 -20.93 -21.32
CA ARG A 96 -5.77 -22.18 -21.90
C ARG A 96 -5.27 -23.11 -20.81
N LYS A 97 -4.99 -24.34 -21.15
CA LYS A 97 -4.43 -25.32 -20.22
C LYS A 97 -3.19 -24.76 -19.47
N ALA A 98 -2.30 -24.09 -20.19
CA ALA A 98 -1.08 -23.53 -19.62
C ALA A 98 -1.38 -22.48 -18.51
N ASP A 99 -2.47 -21.74 -18.62
CA ASP A 99 -2.92 -20.80 -17.60
C ASP A 99 -3.35 -21.55 -16.34
N ILE A 100 -4.14 -22.61 -16.49
CA ILE A 100 -4.63 -23.43 -15.37
C ILE A 100 -3.48 -24.20 -14.71
N ASP A 101 -2.55 -24.76 -15.51
CA ASP A 101 -1.35 -25.41 -14.99
C ASP A 101 -0.51 -24.42 -14.15
N SER A 102 -0.45 -23.16 -14.59
CA SER A 102 0.27 -22.10 -13.86
C SER A 102 -0.44 -21.68 -12.58
N LEU A 103 -1.76 -21.51 -12.60
CA LEU A 103 -2.55 -21.22 -11.41
C LEU A 103 -2.35 -22.28 -10.33
N ALA A 104 -2.43 -23.56 -10.72
CA ALA A 104 -2.16 -24.67 -9.80
C ALA A 104 -0.74 -24.62 -9.22
N ALA A 105 0.26 -24.36 -10.07
CA ALA A 105 1.66 -24.23 -9.64
C ALA A 105 1.90 -23.03 -8.70
N TRP A 106 1.11 -21.97 -8.80
CA TRP A 106 1.17 -20.80 -7.92
C TRP A 106 0.46 -21.00 -6.59
N GLY A 107 -0.37 -22.05 -6.43
CA GLY A 107 -1.05 -22.41 -5.19
C GLY A 107 -2.57 -22.26 -5.20
N PHE A 108 -3.18 -21.86 -6.31
CA PHE A 108 -4.63 -21.88 -6.47
C PHE A 108 -5.15 -23.32 -6.54
N ASN A 109 -6.30 -23.58 -5.96
CA ASN A 109 -6.99 -24.87 -6.01
C ASN A 109 -8.38 -24.78 -6.61
N SER A 110 -8.78 -23.61 -7.07
CA SER A 110 -10.06 -23.41 -7.74
C SER A 110 -10.01 -22.28 -8.76
N VAL A 111 -10.98 -22.25 -9.66
CA VAL A 111 -11.27 -21.13 -10.56
C VAL A 111 -12.75 -20.81 -10.53
N ARG A 112 -13.11 -19.54 -10.64
CA ARG A 112 -14.47 -19.08 -10.89
C ARG A 112 -14.59 -18.69 -12.35
N LEU A 113 -15.55 -19.32 -13.07
CA LEU A 113 -15.77 -19.14 -14.49
C LEU A 113 -16.89 -18.14 -14.75
N PRO A 114 -16.59 -16.89 -15.13
CA PRO A 114 -17.59 -15.89 -15.47
C PRO A 114 -18.18 -16.17 -16.85
N MET A 115 -19.35 -16.83 -16.86
CA MET A 115 -20.04 -17.23 -18.07
C MET A 115 -20.93 -16.11 -18.62
N HIS A 116 -20.90 -15.92 -19.93
CA HIS A 116 -21.89 -15.13 -20.65
C HIS A 116 -22.93 -16.06 -21.26
N TYR A 117 -24.22 -15.84 -21.00
CA TYR A 117 -25.32 -16.70 -21.47
C TYR A 117 -25.32 -16.92 -22.98
N ASN A 118 -24.91 -15.91 -23.76
CA ASN A 118 -24.95 -15.96 -25.24
C ASN A 118 -23.99 -16.97 -25.87
N LEU A 119 -23.07 -17.53 -25.13
CA LEU A 119 -22.23 -18.66 -25.56
C LEU A 119 -22.94 -20.02 -25.43
N PHE A 120 -24.03 -20.06 -24.66
CA PHE A 120 -24.78 -21.29 -24.33
C PHE A 120 -26.16 -21.34 -24.98
N THR A 121 -26.81 -20.19 -25.23
CA THR A 121 -28.14 -20.06 -25.80
C THR A 121 -28.29 -18.73 -26.52
N LEU A 122 -29.20 -18.67 -27.48
CA LEU A 122 -29.53 -17.42 -28.20
C LEU A 122 -30.24 -16.42 -27.29
N PRO A 123 -30.09 -15.10 -27.52
CA PRO A 123 -30.97 -14.08 -26.95
C PRO A 123 -32.43 -14.37 -27.26
N ILE A 124 -33.37 -13.91 -26.41
CA ILE A 124 -34.81 -14.20 -26.59
C ILE A 124 -35.37 -13.68 -27.91
N GLU A 125 -34.85 -12.57 -28.40
CA GLU A 125 -35.24 -11.96 -29.67
C GLU A 125 -34.78 -12.75 -30.91
N ASP A 126 -33.71 -13.54 -30.77
CA ASP A 126 -33.13 -14.34 -31.87
C ASP A 126 -33.61 -15.77 -31.88
N GLU A 127 -34.45 -16.17 -30.91
CA GLU A 127 -34.96 -17.52 -30.82
C GLU A 127 -35.91 -17.81 -32.03
N PRO A 128 -35.66 -18.85 -32.82
CA PRO A 128 -36.48 -19.18 -33.98
C PRO A 128 -37.91 -19.58 -33.65
N VAL A 129 -38.17 -20.02 -32.44
CA VAL A 129 -39.48 -20.40 -31.91
C VAL A 129 -39.67 -19.83 -30.53
N ILE A 130 -40.67 -18.93 -30.37
CA ILE A 130 -40.97 -18.29 -29.09
C ILE A 130 -41.27 -19.34 -28.00
N GLY A 131 -40.58 -19.18 -26.88
CA GLY A 131 -40.70 -20.04 -25.71
C GLY A 131 -39.93 -21.39 -25.80
N GLN A 132 -39.10 -21.57 -26.82
CA GLN A 132 -38.13 -22.66 -26.90
C GLN A 132 -36.72 -22.10 -26.79
N GLN A 133 -35.79 -22.91 -26.26
CA GLN A 133 -34.39 -22.53 -26.12
C GLN A 133 -33.53 -23.20 -27.16
N THR A 134 -32.76 -22.44 -27.91
CA THR A 134 -31.76 -22.93 -28.83
C THR A 134 -30.42 -23.03 -28.11
N TRP A 135 -29.91 -24.24 -27.94
CA TRP A 135 -28.63 -24.48 -27.26
C TRP A 135 -27.48 -24.36 -28.23
N LEU A 136 -26.48 -23.54 -27.89
CA LEU A 136 -25.20 -23.38 -28.59
C LEU A 136 -24.15 -24.28 -27.95
N THR A 137 -23.20 -24.78 -28.77
CA THR A 137 -22.18 -25.73 -28.26
C THR A 137 -20.97 -25.00 -27.67
N LYS A 138 -20.64 -23.80 -28.13
CA LYS A 138 -19.39 -23.07 -27.79
C LYS A 138 -19.14 -22.95 -26.29
N GLY A 139 -20.11 -22.46 -25.55
CA GLY A 139 -19.97 -22.28 -24.10
C GLY A 139 -19.71 -23.60 -23.36
N PHE A 140 -20.48 -24.66 -23.74
CA PHE A 140 -20.29 -26.01 -23.19
C PHE A 140 -18.94 -26.61 -23.50
N GLU A 141 -18.43 -26.46 -24.74
CA GLU A 141 -17.11 -26.98 -25.17
C GLU A 141 -15.96 -26.28 -24.42
N LEU A 142 -16.06 -24.96 -24.18
CA LEU A 142 -15.09 -24.22 -23.42
C LEU A 142 -15.11 -24.63 -21.92
N THR A 143 -16.30 -24.79 -21.36
CA THR A 143 -16.48 -25.25 -19.99
C THR A 143 -15.95 -26.67 -19.79
N ASP A 144 -16.26 -27.59 -20.72
CA ASP A 144 -15.73 -28.97 -20.70
C ASP A 144 -14.21 -28.99 -20.73
N SER A 145 -13.61 -28.13 -21.56
CA SER A 145 -12.16 -28.02 -21.68
C SER A 145 -11.54 -27.51 -20.37
N LEU A 146 -12.13 -26.49 -19.77
CA LEU A 146 -11.69 -25.94 -18.46
C LEU A 146 -11.76 -27.00 -17.36
N ILE A 147 -12.88 -27.73 -17.28
CA ILE A 147 -13.07 -28.80 -16.29
C ILE A 147 -11.98 -29.85 -16.46
N GLU A 148 -11.70 -30.28 -17.67
CA GLU A 148 -10.65 -31.30 -17.94
C GLU A 148 -9.25 -30.78 -17.52
N TRP A 149 -8.92 -29.50 -17.77
CA TRP A 149 -7.65 -28.92 -17.35
C TRP A 149 -7.57 -28.79 -15.81
N CYS A 150 -8.67 -28.43 -15.16
CA CYS A 150 -8.77 -28.35 -13.70
C CYS A 150 -8.65 -29.74 -13.06
N LYS A 151 -9.28 -30.77 -13.58
CA LYS A 151 -9.13 -32.17 -13.13
C LYS A 151 -7.68 -32.63 -13.15
N GLN A 152 -6.95 -32.34 -14.23
CA GLN A 152 -5.54 -32.69 -14.34
C GLN A 152 -4.68 -32.02 -13.30
N ASN A 153 -5.12 -30.88 -12.76
CA ASN A 153 -4.45 -30.09 -11.76
C ASN A 153 -5.09 -30.20 -10.35
N GLN A 154 -6.10 -31.06 -10.18
CA GLN A 154 -6.85 -31.21 -8.92
C GLN A 154 -7.47 -29.89 -8.42
N MET A 155 -7.89 -29.04 -9.35
CA MET A 155 -8.55 -27.75 -9.06
C MET A 155 -10.05 -27.88 -9.26
N TYR A 156 -10.81 -27.16 -8.44
CA TYR A 156 -12.26 -27.06 -8.57
C TYR A 156 -12.66 -25.91 -9.50
N VAL A 157 -13.87 -26.04 -10.08
CA VAL A 157 -14.49 -24.99 -10.91
C VAL A 157 -15.80 -24.55 -10.26
N ILE A 158 -16.00 -23.25 -10.06
CA ILE A 158 -17.27 -22.64 -9.74
C ILE A 158 -17.83 -22.06 -11.04
N LEU A 159 -19.01 -22.53 -11.46
CA LEU A 159 -19.70 -21.95 -12.60
C LEU A 159 -20.47 -20.73 -12.13
N ASP A 160 -20.17 -19.57 -12.71
CA ASP A 160 -20.79 -18.30 -12.38
C ASP A 160 -21.51 -17.74 -13.60
N LEU A 161 -22.81 -17.47 -13.47
CA LEU A 161 -23.54 -16.76 -14.53
C LEU A 161 -23.32 -15.26 -14.40
N HIS A 162 -22.21 -14.81 -15.01
CA HIS A 162 -21.75 -13.43 -14.92
C HIS A 162 -22.57 -12.43 -15.74
N ALA A 163 -23.05 -12.86 -16.91
CA ALA A 163 -24.01 -12.10 -17.68
C ALA A 163 -25.21 -12.99 -18.02
N ALA A 164 -26.35 -12.71 -17.41
CA ALA A 164 -27.60 -13.42 -17.59
C ALA A 164 -28.41 -12.89 -18.79
N PRO A 165 -29.35 -13.67 -19.33
CA PRO A 165 -30.26 -13.21 -20.38
C PRO A 165 -30.93 -11.87 -20.06
N GLY A 166 -30.69 -10.84 -20.88
CA GLY A 166 -31.19 -9.49 -20.70
C GLY A 166 -30.39 -8.62 -19.72
N GLY A 167 -29.38 -9.15 -19.04
CA GLY A 167 -28.59 -8.43 -18.05
C GLY A 167 -29.29 -8.32 -16.69
N GLN A 168 -28.57 -8.68 -15.62
CA GLN A 168 -29.08 -8.70 -14.23
C GLN A 168 -28.83 -7.39 -13.48
N GLY A 169 -27.99 -6.51 -13.99
CA GLY A 169 -27.57 -5.29 -13.34
C GLY A 169 -27.63 -4.07 -14.23
N GLY A 170 -27.79 -2.88 -13.63
CA GLY A 170 -27.68 -1.60 -14.33
C GLY A 170 -26.25 -1.24 -14.70
N ASP A 171 -25.26 -1.90 -14.11
CA ASP A 171 -23.85 -1.81 -14.50
C ASP A 171 -23.61 -2.71 -15.73
N ALA A 172 -23.68 -2.07 -16.90
CA ALA A 172 -23.57 -2.77 -18.16
C ALA A 172 -22.19 -3.43 -18.40
N ALA A 173 -21.14 -2.93 -17.80
CA ALA A 173 -19.82 -3.53 -17.88
C ALA A 173 -19.79 -4.97 -17.34
N ILE A 174 -20.49 -5.17 -16.21
CA ILE A 174 -20.52 -6.44 -15.50
C ILE A 174 -21.58 -7.40 -16.08
N SER A 175 -22.75 -6.86 -16.46
CA SER A 175 -23.92 -7.67 -16.83
C SER A 175 -24.21 -7.77 -18.31
N ASP A 176 -23.44 -7.06 -19.14
CA ASP A 176 -23.71 -6.83 -20.57
C ASP A 176 -25.14 -6.36 -20.87
N TYR A 177 -25.71 -5.56 -19.91
CA TYR A 177 -27.06 -5.02 -20.04
C TYR A 177 -27.15 -3.98 -21.16
N ASP A 178 -28.03 -4.23 -22.11
CA ASP A 178 -28.42 -3.29 -23.17
C ASP A 178 -29.72 -2.54 -22.76
N PRO A 179 -29.67 -1.25 -22.40
CA PRO A 179 -30.84 -0.53 -21.93
C PRO A 179 -31.92 -0.29 -23.02
N THR A 180 -31.63 -0.66 -24.26
CA THR A 180 -32.60 -0.64 -25.35
C THR A 180 -33.48 -1.89 -25.41
N LYS A 181 -33.16 -2.89 -24.59
CA LYS A 181 -33.86 -4.18 -24.49
C LYS A 181 -34.36 -4.43 -23.08
N PRO A 182 -35.37 -5.30 -22.90
CA PRO A 182 -35.84 -5.64 -21.57
C PRO A 182 -34.75 -6.37 -20.78
N SER A 183 -34.47 -5.91 -19.55
CA SER A 183 -33.57 -6.55 -18.60
C SER A 183 -34.08 -7.93 -18.14
N LEU A 184 -33.24 -8.66 -17.42
CA LEU A 184 -33.65 -9.89 -16.72
C LEU A 184 -34.91 -9.66 -15.88
N TRP A 185 -35.01 -8.54 -15.19
CA TRP A 185 -36.08 -8.23 -14.26
C TRP A 185 -37.38 -7.80 -14.93
N GLU A 186 -37.32 -7.20 -16.10
CA GLU A 186 -38.45 -6.72 -16.89
C GLU A 186 -39.06 -7.80 -17.78
N SER A 187 -38.30 -8.85 -18.11
CA SER A 187 -38.72 -9.92 -19.02
C SER A 187 -38.90 -11.27 -18.31
N ALA A 188 -40.11 -11.80 -18.27
CA ALA A 188 -40.35 -13.15 -17.81
C ALA A 188 -39.65 -14.22 -18.69
N ALA A 189 -39.53 -13.94 -20.00
CA ALA A 189 -38.87 -14.84 -20.93
C ALA A 189 -37.34 -14.94 -20.61
N ASN A 190 -36.69 -13.84 -20.24
CA ASN A 190 -35.29 -13.82 -19.80
C ASN A 190 -35.13 -14.64 -18.51
N ARG A 191 -36.02 -14.48 -17.52
CA ARG A 191 -35.98 -15.29 -16.29
C ARG A 191 -36.18 -16.77 -16.58
N THR A 192 -37.15 -17.14 -17.39
CA THR A 192 -37.38 -18.54 -17.78
C THR A 192 -36.13 -19.11 -18.47
N LYS A 193 -35.52 -18.36 -19.38
CA LYS A 193 -34.31 -18.76 -20.08
C LYS A 193 -33.15 -18.98 -19.08
N THR A 194 -33.00 -18.13 -18.09
CA THR A 194 -32.01 -18.25 -17.01
C THR A 194 -32.21 -19.55 -16.23
N VAL A 195 -33.45 -19.85 -15.83
CA VAL A 195 -33.79 -21.10 -15.11
C VAL A 195 -33.47 -22.32 -15.99
N GLU A 196 -33.84 -22.31 -17.25
CA GLU A 196 -33.59 -23.43 -18.17
C GLU A 196 -32.10 -23.60 -18.50
N LEU A 197 -31.32 -22.49 -18.56
CA LEU A 197 -29.88 -22.55 -18.73
C LEU A 197 -29.21 -23.26 -17.54
N TRP A 198 -29.56 -22.88 -16.34
CA TRP A 198 -29.02 -23.53 -15.13
C TRP A 198 -29.41 -25.01 -15.06
N LYS A 199 -30.63 -25.34 -15.39
CA LYS A 199 -31.02 -26.76 -15.49
C LYS A 199 -30.18 -27.51 -16.50
N LYS A 200 -29.94 -26.91 -17.68
CA LYS A 200 -29.13 -27.50 -18.75
C LYS A 200 -27.67 -27.73 -18.34
N LEU A 201 -27.09 -26.76 -17.62
CA LEU A 201 -25.74 -26.90 -17.05
C LEU A 201 -25.70 -28.01 -15.99
N ALA A 202 -26.65 -28.00 -15.07
CA ALA A 202 -26.78 -29.04 -14.04
C ALA A 202 -26.99 -30.43 -14.61
N GLU A 203 -27.85 -30.60 -15.64
CA GLU A 203 -28.00 -31.88 -16.36
C GLU A 203 -26.67 -32.41 -16.91
N ARG A 204 -25.82 -31.51 -17.44
CA ARG A 204 -24.53 -31.87 -18.01
C ARG A 204 -23.51 -32.25 -16.96
N TYR A 205 -23.48 -31.56 -15.85
CA TYR A 205 -22.39 -31.64 -14.89
C TYR A 205 -22.75 -32.29 -13.54
N ALA A 206 -23.97 -32.83 -13.38
CA ALA A 206 -24.44 -33.48 -12.14
C ALA A 206 -23.50 -34.53 -11.53
N ASN A 207 -22.66 -35.15 -12.33
CA ASN A 207 -21.72 -36.19 -11.89
C ASN A 207 -20.25 -35.76 -11.99
N GLU A 208 -19.95 -34.48 -12.16
CA GLU A 208 -18.60 -34.00 -12.36
C GLU A 208 -17.99 -33.44 -11.03
N PRO A 209 -17.15 -34.21 -10.33
CA PRO A 209 -16.64 -33.81 -9.02
C PRO A 209 -15.66 -32.65 -9.06
N ALA A 210 -15.18 -32.22 -10.22
CA ALA A 210 -14.35 -31.04 -10.36
C ALA A 210 -15.17 -29.73 -10.29
N ILE A 211 -16.49 -29.81 -10.46
CA ILE A 211 -17.37 -28.67 -10.18
C ILE A 211 -17.56 -28.54 -8.67
N ALA A 212 -17.19 -27.40 -8.10
CA ALA A 212 -17.45 -27.08 -6.70
C ALA A 212 -18.93 -26.72 -6.48
N GLY A 213 -19.54 -26.04 -7.43
CA GLY A 213 -20.93 -25.62 -7.39
C GLY A 213 -21.28 -24.57 -8.43
N TYR A 214 -22.48 -24.06 -8.30
CA TYR A 214 -23.15 -23.15 -9.21
C TYR A 214 -23.38 -21.79 -8.54
N ASP A 215 -22.73 -20.74 -9.01
CA ASP A 215 -22.92 -19.35 -8.59
C ASP A 215 -24.00 -18.73 -9.49
N LEU A 216 -25.20 -18.60 -8.94
CA LEU A 216 -26.42 -18.52 -9.76
C LEU A 216 -26.53 -17.21 -10.55
N LEU A 217 -26.00 -16.10 -10.03
CA LEU A 217 -26.11 -14.82 -10.70
C LEU A 217 -25.12 -13.82 -10.12
N ASN A 218 -24.16 -13.37 -10.94
CA ASN A 218 -23.16 -12.39 -10.53
C ASN A 218 -23.77 -10.99 -10.31
N GLU A 219 -23.34 -10.33 -9.27
CA GLU A 219 -23.47 -8.89 -8.98
C GLU A 219 -24.74 -8.20 -9.47
N THR A 220 -25.87 -8.68 -9.04
CA THR A 220 -27.13 -7.96 -9.26
C THR A 220 -27.01 -6.55 -8.68
N ASN A 221 -27.34 -5.53 -9.45
CA ASN A 221 -27.46 -4.15 -8.98
C ASN A 221 -28.73 -3.47 -9.55
N TRP A 222 -29.86 -3.94 -9.10
CA TRP A 222 -31.16 -3.53 -9.60
C TRP A 222 -32.11 -3.12 -8.48
N GLN A 223 -33.06 -2.23 -8.76
CA GLN A 223 -34.08 -1.82 -7.79
C GLN A 223 -35.11 -2.96 -7.58
N LEU A 224 -34.80 -3.85 -6.65
CA LEU A 224 -35.64 -4.99 -6.30
C LEU A 224 -36.12 -4.86 -4.83
N PRO A 225 -37.26 -4.24 -4.55
CA PRO A 225 -37.70 -3.98 -3.19
C PRO A 225 -37.69 -5.23 -2.30
N GLY A 226 -36.89 -5.21 -1.24
CA GLY A 226 -36.69 -6.33 -0.32
C GLY A 226 -36.14 -7.59 -0.99
N ASN A 227 -35.54 -7.47 -2.18
CA ASN A 227 -35.01 -8.55 -3.01
C ASN A 227 -36.00 -9.69 -3.27
N VAL A 228 -37.29 -9.43 -3.20
CA VAL A 228 -38.36 -10.46 -3.33
C VAL A 228 -38.26 -11.17 -4.69
N MET A 229 -38.07 -10.41 -5.77
CA MET A 229 -37.96 -11.00 -7.11
C MET A 229 -36.66 -11.75 -7.31
N LEU A 230 -35.55 -11.26 -6.73
CA LEU A 230 -34.26 -11.94 -6.77
C LEU A 230 -34.36 -13.30 -6.04
N ARG A 231 -34.90 -13.30 -4.82
CA ARG A 231 -35.12 -14.54 -4.08
C ARG A 231 -36.01 -15.53 -4.86
N ALA A 232 -37.11 -15.07 -5.41
CA ALA A 232 -38.02 -15.93 -6.17
C ALA A 232 -37.32 -16.57 -7.38
N LEU A 233 -36.48 -15.81 -8.08
CA LEU A 233 -35.70 -16.33 -9.20
C LEU A 233 -34.66 -17.35 -8.73
N TYR A 234 -33.96 -17.07 -7.64
CA TYR A 234 -32.98 -18.02 -7.05
C TYR A 234 -33.64 -19.31 -6.61
N GLU A 235 -34.80 -19.25 -5.95
CA GLU A 235 -35.56 -20.46 -5.55
C GLU A 235 -36.00 -21.25 -6.79
N GLU A 236 -36.53 -20.60 -7.85
CA GLU A 236 -36.92 -21.25 -9.11
C GLU A 236 -35.74 -21.93 -9.81
N ILE A 237 -34.57 -21.27 -9.85
CA ILE A 237 -33.34 -21.87 -10.40
C ILE A 237 -32.91 -23.07 -9.58
N THR A 238 -32.88 -22.93 -8.24
CA THR A 238 -32.49 -24.01 -7.32
C THR A 238 -33.41 -25.23 -7.48
N ASP A 239 -34.70 -25.02 -7.46
CA ASP A 239 -35.71 -26.10 -7.66
C ASP A 239 -35.49 -26.79 -8.99
N SER A 240 -35.22 -26.04 -10.05
CA SER A 240 -34.94 -26.59 -11.39
C SER A 240 -33.68 -27.42 -11.42
N ILE A 241 -32.56 -26.93 -10.83
CA ILE A 241 -31.29 -27.65 -10.68
C ILE A 241 -31.53 -28.94 -9.91
N ARG A 242 -32.25 -28.90 -8.77
CA ARG A 242 -32.50 -30.06 -7.90
C ARG A 242 -33.34 -31.14 -8.55
N THR A 243 -34.01 -30.86 -9.68
CA THR A 243 -34.67 -31.93 -10.47
C THR A 243 -33.65 -32.87 -11.13
N VAL A 244 -32.37 -32.46 -11.31
CA VAL A 244 -31.36 -33.21 -12.08
C VAL A 244 -30.04 -33.35 -11.32
N ASP A 245 -29.75 -32.51 -10.34
CA ASP A 245 -28.52 -32.49 -9.56
C ASP A 245 -28.84 -32.16 -8.08
N ASN A 246 -28.60 -33.13 -7.17
CA ASN A 246 -28.83 -32.96 -5.74
C ASN A 246 -27.55 -32.73 -4.93
N ASP A 247 -26.39 -32.74 -5.57
CA ASP A 247 -25.10 -32.86 -4.89
C ASP A 247 -24.25 -31.59 -4.92
N HIS A 248 -24.29 -30.83 -6.02
CA HIS A 248 -23.48 -29.63 -6.12
C HIS A 248 -23.98 -28.47 -5.25
N ILE A 249 -23.01 -27.69 -4.72
CA ILE A 249 -23.29 -26.51 -3.89
C ILE A 249 -23.96 -25.42 -4.74
N ILE A 250 -24.94 -24.75 -4.15
CA ILE A 250 -25.55 -23.54 -4.70
C ILE A 250 -24.90 -22.34 -4.00
N PHE A 251 -24.19 -21.52 -4.78
CA PHE A 251 -23.69 -20.21 -4.33
C PHE A 251 -24.70 -19.15 -4.73
N ILE A 252 -24.96 -18.22 -3.84
CA ILE A 252 -25.82 -17.06 -4.13
C ILE A 252 -25.17 -15.77 -3.70
N GLU A 253 -25.36 -14.76 -4.49
CA GLU A 253 -24.91 -13.40 -4.21
C GLU A 253 -26.05 -12.51 -3.74
N GLY A 254 -25.69 -11.44 -3.02
CA GLY A 254 -26.61 -10.37 -2.65
C GLY A 254 -26.92 -9.46 -3.82
N ASN A 255 -27.95 -8.61 -3.69
CA ASN A 255 -28.14 -7.46 -4.55
C ASN A 255 -27.05 -6.39 -4.27
N TRP A 256 -26.98 -5.33 -5.05
CA TRP A 256 -26.01 -4.23 -4.90
C TRP A 256 -24.57 -4.72 -4.81
N TRP A 257 -24.11 -5.31 -5.94
CA TRP A 257 -22.76 -5.86 -6.09
C TRP A 257 -22.43 -6.90 -5.02
N ALA A 258 -23.31 -7.89 -4.90
CA ALA A 258 -23.17 -9.04 -3.99
C ALA A 258 -23.18 -8.69 -2.48
N ASN A 259 -23.65 -7.51 -2.07
CA ASN A 259 -23.53 -7.07 -0.67
C ASN A 259 -24.87 -6.86 0.08
N ASP A 260 -26.03 -6.90 -0.58
CA ASP A 260 -27.33 -6.81 0.10
C ASP A 260 -28.07 -8.15 0.10
N PHE A 261 -28.01 -8.86 1.21
CA PHE A 261 -28.70 -10.13 1.46
C PHE A 261 -30.08 -9.97 2.10
N THR A 262 -30.63 -8.75 2.18
CA THR A 262 -31.97 -8.51 2.69
C THR A 262 -32.98 -9.37 1.93
N GLY A 263 -33.80 -10.17 2.63
CA GLY A 263 -34.79 -11.05 2.01
C GLY A 263 -34.21 -12.34 1.40
N LEU A 264 -32.88 -12.48 1.27
CA LEU A 264 -32.22 -13.69 0.76
C LEU A 264 -31.90 -14.70 1.85
N THR A 265 -32.14 -14.35 3.11
CA THR A 265 -32.03 -15.22 4.29
C THR A 265 -33.42 -15.53 4.86
N PRO A 266 -33.65 -16.70 5.50
CA PRO A 266 -32.73 -17.85 5.65
C PRO A 266 -32.47 -18.62 4.35
N PRO A 267 -31.49 -19.57 4.35
CA PRO A 267 -31.27 -20.46 3.20
C PRO A 267 -32.50 -21.30 2.89
N TRP A 268 -32.71 -21.64 1.64
CA TRP A 268 -33.82 -22.49 1.17
C TRP A 268 -33.36 -23.86 0.65
N ASP A 269 -32.04 -24.06 0.56
CA ASP A 269 -31.42 -25.33 0.18
C ASP A 269 -30.40 -25.76 1.24
N ASN A 270 -30.25 -27.06 1.45
CA ASN A 270 -29.38 -27.60 2.49
C ASN A 270 -27.89 -27.61 2.08
N ASN A 271 -27.57 -27.36 0.80
CA ASN A 271 -26.21 -27.33 0.26
C ASN A 271 -25.96 -25.98 -0.40
N MET A 272 -26.05 -24.92 0.39
CA MET A 272 -25.98 -23.51 -0.06
C MET A 272 -24.87 -22.75 0.63
N VAL A 273 -24.27 -21.79 -0.08
CA VAL A 273 -23.21 -20.90 0.38
C VAL A 273 -23.60 -19.47 0.04
N TYR A 274 -23.37 -18.53 0.95
CA TYR A 274 -23.48 -17.11 0.65
C TYR A 274 -22.16 -16.59 0.11
N SER A 275 -22.22 -15.88 -1.02
CA SER A 275 -21.08 -15.40 -1.81
C SER A 275 -21.08 -13.86 -1.87
N PRO A 276 -20.65 -13.16 -0.79
CA PRO A 276 -20.44 -11.72 -0.85
C PRO A 276 -19.18 -11.37 -1.64
N HIS A 277 -19.11 -10.12 -2.14
CA HIS A 277 -17.91 -9.54 -2.74
C HIS A 277 -17.32 -8.48 -1.82
N LYS A 278 -15.98 -8.32 -1.84
CA LYS A 278 -15.28 -7.34 -1.02
C LYS A 278 -14.16 -6.68 -1.82
N TYR A 279 -14.31 -5.39 -2.03
CA TYR A 279 -13.31 -4.53 -2.66
C TYR A 279 -13.09 -3.28 -1.79
N TRP A 280 -11.93 -2.62 -1.91
CA TRP A 280 -11.68 -1.25 -1.46
C TRP A 280 -12.01 -0.94 0.02
N SER A 281 -12.12 -1.93 0.86
CA SER A 281 -12.46 -1.75 2.28
C SER A 281 -11.35 -2.25 3.20
N ILE A 282 -11.34 -1.79 4.44
CA ILE A 282 -10.39 -2.20 5.49
C ILE A 282 -10.42 -3.72 5.67
N ASN A 283 -9.25 -4.32 5.95
CA ASN A 283 -9.09 -5.75 6.16
C ASN A 283 -8.99 -6.10 7.65
N ASP A 284 -10.00 -5.70 8.40
CA ASP A 284 -10.17 -6.03 9.81
C ASP A 284 -11.41 -6.90 10.06
N GLN A 285 -11.52 -7.44 11.28
CA GLN A 285 -12.65 -8.27 11.69
C GLN A 285 -13.99 -7.51 11.58
N ALA A 286 -13.99 -6.20 11.85
CA ALA A 286 -15.21 -5.39 11.84
C ALA A 286 -15.79 -5.26 10.42
N SER A 287 -14.93 -5.16 9.41
CA SER A 287 -15.34 -5.03 8.01
C SER A 287 -16.11 -6.24 7.46
N ILE A 288 -15.89 -7.44 8.03
CA ILE A 288 -16.57 -8.68 7.65
C ILE A 288 -17.54 -9.19 8.72
N GLN A 289 -17.70 -8.47 9.84
CA GLN A 289 -18.51 -8.96 10.95
C GLN A 289 -19.96 -9.23 10.55
N TRP A 290 -20.54 -8.41 9.70
CA TRP A 290 -21.91 -8.56 9.23
C TRP A 290 -22.13 -9.90 8.47
N VAL A 291 -21.19 -10.35 7.64
CA VAL A 291 -21.29 -11.66 6.96
C VAL A 291 -21.05 -12.81 7.94
N LEU A 292 -20.17 -12.60 8.94
CA LEU A 292 -19.95 -13.60 9.99
C LEU A 292 -21.20 -13.76 10.87
N ASP A 293 -21.92 -12.69 11.15
CA ASP A 293 -23.17 -12.72 11.88
C ASP A 293 -24.25 -13.46 11.08
N MET A 294 -24.32 -13.23 9.76
CA MET A 294 -25.19 -13.98 8.86
C MET A 294 -24.84 -15.48 8.86
N ARG A 295 -23.55 -15.83 8.69
CA ARG A 295 -23.04 -17.21 8.80
C ARG A 295 -23.43 -17.86 10.13
N ASN A 296 -23.26 -17.14 11.22
CA ASN A 296 -23.52 -17.64 12.56
C ASN A 296 -25.02 -17.84 12.85
N THR A 297 -25.85 -16.95 12.29
CA THR A 297 -27.29 -16.98 12.45
C THR A 297 -27.92 -18.16 11.72
N TYR A 298 -27.45 -18.47 10.52
CA TYR A 298 -28.09 -19.43 9.63
C TYR A 298 -27.30 -20.74 9.48
N ASP A 299 -26.14 -20.86 10.15
CA ASP A 299 -25.24 -22.03 10.10
C ASP A 299 -24.91 -22.49 8.68
N VAL A 300 -24.47 -21.54 7.83
CA VAL A 300 -24.11 -21.76 6.42
C VAL A 300 -22.70 -21.27 6.16
N PRO A 301 -21.95 -21.88 5.22
CA PRO A 301 -20.63 -21.38 4.85
C PRO A 301 -20.69 -20.04 4.10
N LEU A 302 -19.56 -19.36 4.10
CA LEU A 302 -19.30 -18.18 3.27
C LEU A 302 -18.20 -18.51 2.25
N TYR A 303 -18.29 -17.86 1.11
CA TYR A 303 -17.25 -17.84 0.09
C TYR A 303 -17.18 -16.42 -0.47
N LEU A 304 -16.01 -15.81 -0.49
CA LEU A 304 -15.84 -14.50 -1.13
C LEU A 304 -15.74 -14.70 -2.64
N GLY A 305 -16.85 -14.48 -3.35
CA GLY A 305 -16.96 -14.75 -4.78
C GLY A 305 -16.04 -13.91 -5.64
N GLU A 306 -15.81 -12.66 -5.23
CA GLU A 306 -14.83 -11.77 -5.84
C GLU A 306 -14.15 -10.86 -4.84
N SER A 307 -12.87 -10.62 -5.12
CA SER A 307 -12.03 -9.60 -4.49
C SER A 307 -10.81 -9.34 -5.38
N GLY A 308 -10.06 -8.28 -5.08
CA GLY A 308 -8.83 -8.01 -5.84
C GLY A 308 -8.62 -6.52 -6.10
N GLU A 309 -7.90 -6.24 -7.19
CA GLU A 309 -7.68 -4.89 -7.73
C GLU A 309 -7.14 -3.88 -6.71
N ASN A 310 -6.22 -4.33 -5.87
CA ASN A 310 -5.59 -3.54 -4.82
C ASN A 310 -4.09 -3.90 -4.69
N SER A 311 -3.40 -3.40 -3.67
CA SER A 311 -1.98 -3.64 -3.43
C SER A 311 -1.68 -5.07 -2.95
N ASN A 312 -0.42 -5.48 -3.05
CA ASN A 312 0.07 -6.73 -2.48
C ASN A 312 -0.15 -6.81 -0.97
N THR A 313 0.04 -5.72 -0.25
CA THR A 313 -0.23 -5.63 1.19
C THR A 313 -1.70 -5.90 1.49
N TRP A 314 -2.58 -5.23 0.74
CA TRP A 314 -4.02 -5.44 0.89
C TRP A 314 -4.43 -6.89 0.57
N PHE A 315 -3.86 -7.50 -0.48
CA PHE A 315 -4.13 -8.91 -0.83
C PHE A 315 -3.75 -9.86 0.29
N ARG A 316 -2.53 -9.70 0.83
CA ARG A 316 -2.05 -10.47 1.97
C ARG A 316 -3.00 -10.38 3.16
N ASP A 317 -3.40 -9.17 3.53
CA ASP A 317 -4.19 -8.92 4.73
C ASP A 317 -5.65 -9.38 4.55
N ALA A 318 -6.24 -9.17 3.36
CA ALA A 318 -7.56 -9.68 3.03
C ALA A 318 -7.59 -11.21 3.06
N ILE A 319 -6.62 -11.87 2.43
CA ILE A 319 -6.56 -13.34 2.41
C ILE A 319 -6.36 -13.89 3.82
N ARG A 320 -5.47 -13.29 4.63
CA ARG A 320 -5.31 -13.70 6.03
C ARG A 320 -6.62 -13.59 6.81
N LEU A 321 -7.29 -12.44 6.71
CA LEU A 321 -8.58 -12.22 7.38
C LEU A 321 -9.63 -13.28 6.99
N LEU A 322 -9.71 -13.61 5.69
CA LEU A 322 -10.66 -14.58 5.17
C LEU A 322 -10.31 -16.00 5.64
N GLU A 323 -9.06 -16.42 5.50
CA GLU A 323 -8.63 -17.77 5.85
C GLU A 323 -8.65 -18.01 7.36
N ASP A 324 -8.34 -17.00 8.18
CA ASP A 324 -8.48 -17.06 9.64
C ASP A 324 -9.93 -17.25 10.07
N ASN A 325 -10.88 -16.86 9.23
CA ASN A 325 -12.32 -17.08 9.42
C ASN A 325 -12.88 -18.29 8.65
N ASN A 326 -12.04 -19.14 8.05
CA ASN A 326 -12.44 -20.27 7.19
C ASN A 326 -13.36 -19.85 6.03
N ILE A 327 -13.06 -18.75 5.38
CA ILE A 327 -13.77 -18.26 4.19
C ILE A 327 -12.87 -18.48 2.97
N GLY A 328 -13.32 -19.29 2.01
CA GLY A 328 -12.69 -19.42 0.72
C GLY A 328 -12.90 -18.16 -0.11
N TRP A 329 -12.09 -17.96 -1.14
CA TRP A 329 -12.08 -16.73 -1.92
C TRP A 329 -11.75 -16.97 -3.40
N ALA A 330 -12.20 -16.06 -4.29
CA ALA A 330 -11.71 -15.93 -5.67
C ALA A 330 -11.20 -14.51 -5.89
N TRP A 331 -9.99 -14.41 -6.43
CA TRP A 331 -9.39 -13.13 -6.79
C TRP A 331 -9.71 -12.74 -8.22
N TRP A 332 -9.90 -11.46 -8.48
CA TRP A 332 -10.28 -10.91 -9.77
C TRP A 332 -9.26 -9.88 -10.26
N PRO A 333 -8.90 -9.87 -11.56
CA PRO A 333 -9.00 -10.96 -12.53
C PRO A 333 -7.63 -11.63 -12.77
N MET A 334 -7.63 -12.77 -13.45
CA MET A 334 -6.39 -13.46 -13.84
C MET A 334 -5.52 -12.62 -14.76
N LYS A 335 -6.11 -11.96 -15.74
CA LYS A 335 -5.44 -11.16 -16.78
C LYS A 335 -6.09 -9.81 -16.95
N LYS A 336 -5.26 -8.74 -17.08
CA LYS A 336 -5.71 -7.39 -17.38
C LYS A 336 -4.63 -6.62 -18.13
N ILE A 337 -5.01 -5.71 -19.05
CA ILE A 337 -4.04 -4.94 -19.84
C ILE A 337 -3.28 -3.97 -18.96
N GLU A 338 -1.94 -4.07 -18.96
CA GLU A 338 -1.00 -3.21 -18.21
C GLU A 338 -1.33 -3.02 -16.72
N SER A 339 -1.97 -3.99 -16.11
CA SER A 339 -2.24 -3.97 -14.66
C SER A 339 -1.10 -4.61 -13.87
N THR A 340 -0.78 -4.06 -12.71
CA THR A 340 0.11 -4.69 -11.71
C THR A 340 -0.68 -5.49 -10.66
N ALA A 341 -1.99 -5.26 -10.55
CA ALA A 341 -2.85 -5.79 -9.49
C ALA A 341 -3.44 -7.18 -9.80
N GLY A 342 -2.77 -7.98 -10.58
CA GLY A 342 -3.19 -9.35 -10.90
C GLY A 342 -2.00 -10.22 -11.30
N PRO A 343 -2.15 -11.54 -11.33
CA PRO A 343 -1.02 -12.45 -11.64
C PRO A 343 -0.41 -12.23 -13.02
N LEU A 344 -1.21 -11.82 -14.00
CA LEU A 344 -0.77 -11.69 -15.39
C LEU A 344 -1.14 -10.32 -15.95
N SER A 345 -0.12 -9.56 -16.33
CA SER A 345 -0.27 -8.27 -17.02
C SER A 345 -0.11 -8.48 -18.52
N VAL A 346 -1.17 -8.20 -19.29
CA VAL A 346 -1.13 -8.23 -20.76
C VAL A 346 -0.42 -6.98 -21.25
N ILE A 347 0.62 -7.15 -22.05
CA ILE A 347 1.41 -6.04 -22.57
C ILE A 347 0.65 -5.34 -23.70
N LYS A 348 0.41 -4.05 -23.54
CA LYS A 348 -0.29 -3.25 -24.54
C LYS A 348 0.62 -2.91 -25.72
N SER A 349 0.30 -3.39 -26.90
CA SER A 349 1.02 -3.03 -28.12
C SER A 349 0.73 -1.59 -28.55
N THR A 350 1.68 -0.97 -29.26
CA THR A 350 1.47 0.37 -29.88
C THR A 350 0.28 0.36 -30.84
N GLY A 351 0.06 -0.76 -31.55
CA GLY A 351 -1.12 -0.91 -32.42
C GLY A 351 -2.41 -0.78 -31.63
N TYR A 352 -2.52 -1.47 -30.50
CA TYR A 352 -3.72 -1.40 -29.65
C TYR A 352 -3.91 -0.01 -29.02
N GLN A 353 -2.84 0.65 -28.60
CA GLN A 353 -2.92 2.04 -28.13
C GLN A 353 -3.48 2.97 -29.22
N ASN A 354 -3.05 2.81 -30.48
CA ASN A 354 -3.58 3.60 -31.59
C ASN A 354 -5.08 3.34 -31.86
N LEU A 355 -5.56 2.10 -31.61
CA LEU A 355 -7.01 1.81 -31.67
C LEU A 355 -7.75 2.52 -30.53
N LEU A 356 -7.25 2.50 -29.31
CA LEU A 356 -7.84 3.20 -28.17
C LEU A 356 -7.89 4.71 -28.43
N ASP A 357 -6.81 5.29 -28.95
CA ASP A 357 -6.75 6.71 -29.32
C ASP A 357 -7.79 7.06 -30.41
N TYR A 358 -7.93 6.22 -31.42
CA TYR A 358 -8.94 6.41 -32.45
C TYR A 358 -10.38 6.35 -31.87
N TRP A 359 -10.69 5.32 -31.08
CA TRP A 359 -12.01 5.15 -30.49
C TRP A 359 -12.36 6.25 -29.48
N SER A 360 -11.38 6.79 -28.78
CA SER A 360 -11.55 7.96 -27.90
C SER A 360 -11.64 9.29 -28.64
N GLY A 361 -11.44 9.30 -29.97
CA GLY A 361 -11.50 10.51 -30.80
C GLY A 361 -10.22 11.35 -30.82
N THR A 362 -9.12 10.86 -30.28
CA THR A 362 -7.81 11.54 -30.24
C THR A 362 -6.84 11.08 -31.33
N GLY A 363 -7.09 9.88 -31.92
CA GLY A 363 -6.24 9.24 -32.92
C GLY A 363 -6.81 9.24 -34.33
N THR A 364 -5.97 8.82 -35.27
CA THR A 364 -6.34 8.68 -36.68
C THR A 364 -7.00 7.33 -36.95
N ALA A 365 -8.07 7.30 -37.75
CA ALA A 365 -8.74 6.06 -38.15
C ALA A 365 -7.77 5.09 -38.86
N PRO A 366 -7.58 3.86 -38.35
CA PRO A 366 -6.79 2.85 -39.04
C PRO A 366 -7.55 2.29 -40.25
N SER A 367 -6.84 1.69 -41.21
CA SER A 367 -7.53 0.87 -42.19
C SER A 367 -8.06 -0.43 -41.53
N ALA A 368 -9.11 -1.00 -42.09
CA ALA A 368 -9.68 -2.27 -41.61
C ALA A 368 -8.63 -3.41 -41.51
N ALA A 369 -7.70 -3.48 -42.47
CA ALA A 369 -6.64 -4.47 -42.43
C ALA A 369 -5.66 -4.25 -41.24
N VAL A 370 -5.30 -3.01 -40.93
CA VAL A 370 -4.45 -2.66 -39.78
C VAL A 370 -5.20 -2.93 -38.48
N ALA A 371 -6.47 -2.52 -38.40
CA ALA A 371 -7.30 -2.76 -37.21
C ALA A 371 -7.44 -4.26 -36.94
N LYS A 372 -7.77 -5.05 -37.95
CA LYS A 372 -7.85 -6.54 -37.86
C LYS A 372 -6.53 -7.13 -37.37
N ALA A 373 -5.39 -6.77 -38.01
CA ALA A 373 -4.10 -7.30 -37.62
C ALA A 373 -3.76 -6.96 -36.16
N THR A 374 -4.08 -5.74 -35.70
CA THR A 374 -3.88 -5.30 -34.33
C THR A 374 -4.74 -6.08 -33.34
N LEU A 375 -6.03 -6.24 -33.64
CA LEU A 375 -6.95 -7.00 -32.79
C LEU A 375 -6.55 -8.48 -32.72
N MET A 376 -6.15 -9.08 -33.82
CA MET A 376 -5.62 -10.45 -33.80
C MET A 376 -4.31 -10.58 -33.01
N GLN A 377 -3.44 -9.56 -33.07
CA GLN A 377 -2.24 -9.50 -32.21
C GLN A 377 -2.61 -9.43 -30.73
N LEU A 378 -3.62 -8.64 -30.37
CA LEU A 378 -4.10 -8.59 -28.99
C LEU A 378 -4.51 -9.98 -28.48
N THR A 379 -5.14 -10.81 -29.32
CA THR A 379 -5.47 -12.20 -28.93
C THR A 379 -4.22 -13.07 -28.71
N GLU A 380 -3.14 -12.81 -29.43
CA GLU A 380 -1.85 -13.46 -29.20
C GLU A 380 -1.18 -12.96 -27.91
N ASP A 381 -1.29 -11.64 -27.62
CA ASP A 381 -0.73 -11.02 -26.43
C ASP A 381 -1.40 -11.52 -25.13
N LEU A 382 -2.62 -12.09 -25.22
CA LEU A 382 -3.33 -12.72 -24.09
C LEU A 382 -2.71 -14.05 -23.65
N LYS A 383 -1.93 -14.72 -24.51
CA LYS A 383 -1.31 -16.01 -24.15
C LYS A 383 -0.33 -15.80 -22.99
N ILE A 384 -0.35 -16.71 -22.01
CA ILE A 384 0.45 -16.57 -20.77
C ILE A 384 1.94 -16.35 -21.06
N GLU A 385 2.48 -16.98 -22.09
CA GLU A 385 3.87 -16.82 -22.52
C GLU A 385 4.20 -15.42 -23.04
N ASN A 386 3.20 -14.61 -23.39
CA ASN A 386 3.33 -13.22 -23.85
C ASN A 386 2.93 -12.21 -22.77
N CYS A 387 2.33 -12.67 -21.68
CA CYS A 387 2.02 -11.83 -20.52
C CYS A 387 3.24 -11.65 -19.61
N ARG A 388 3.29 -10.54 -18.89
CA ARG A 388 4.23 -10.41 -17.80
C ARG A 388 3.64 -11.07 -16.53
N TYR A 389 4.34 -12.08 -16.03
CA TYR A 389 3.99 -12.71 -14.76
C TYR A 389 4.39 -11.83 -13.58
N GLN A 390 3.41 -11.44 -12.79
CA GLN A 390 3.55 -10.63 -11.56
C GLN A 390 3.77 -11.57 -10.36
N LYS A 391 5.00 -12.04 -10.20
CA LYS A 391 5.32 -13.04 -9.17
C LYS A 391 5.26 -12.47 -7.75
N ASP A 392 5.40 -11.16 -7.59
CA ASP A 392 5.18 -10.46 -6.32
C ASP A 392 3.71 -10.53 -5.87
N VAL A 393 2.77 -10.46 -6.81
CA VAL A 393 1.33 -10.64 -6.54
C VAL A 393 1.05 -12.03 -5.99
N THR A 394 1.48 -13.08 -6.69
CA THR A 394 1.24 -14.44 -6.21
C THR A 394 2.00 -14.75 -4.92
N ASP A 395 3.18 -14.17 -4.73
CA ASP A 395 3.94 -14.27 -3.48
C ASP A 395 3.19 -13.64 -2.30
N ALA A 396 2.56 -12.45 -2.53
CA ALA A 396 1.74 -11.78 -1.54
C ALA A 396 0.47 -12.58 -1.19
N MET A 397 -0.16 -13.20 -2.19
CA MET A 397 -1.38 -13.99 -2.00
C MET A 397 -1.17 -15.30 -1.25
N PHE A 398 0.03 -15.86 -1.27
CA PHE A 398 0.28 -17.18 -0.67
C PHE A 398 1.35 -17.16 0.42
N ARG A 399 2.61 -16.85 0.10
CA ARG A 399 3.71 -16.93 1.08
C ARG A 399 3.63 -15.83 2.13
N GLN A 400 3.43 -14.58 1.71
CA GLN A 400 3.44 -13.43 2.64
C GLN A 400 2.23 -13.43 3.59
N VAL A 401 1.17 -14.16 3.28
CA VAL A 401 0.05 -14.36 4.21
C VAL A 401 0.52 -14.96 5.54
N TYR A 402 1.55 -15.83 5.50
CA TYR A 402 2.00 -16.60 6.65
C TYR A 402 3.48 -16.41 6.98
N SER A 403 4.24 -15.61 6.21
CA SER A 403 5.67 -15.42 6.40
C SER A 403 6.11 -13.99 6.05
N ASN A 404 6.90 -13.40 6.94
CA ASN A 404 7.57 -12.12 6.70
C ASN A 404 8.98 -12.30 6.11
N GLU A 405 9.42 -13.52 5.82
CA GLU A 405 10.73 -13.77 5.23
C GLU A 405 10.82 -13.14 3.84
N THR A 406 11.98 -12.57 3.50
CA THR A 406 12.27 -12.07 2.15
C THR A 406 12.53 -13.22 1.19
N LYS A 407 12.22 -13.02 -0.08
CA LYS A 407 12.50 -13.97 -1.16
C LYS A 407 13.05 -13.19 -2.37
N PRO A 408 14.12 -13.65 -3.00
CA PRO A 408 14.66 -12.93 -4.16
C PRO A 408 13.62 -12.81 -5.27
N TYR A 409 13.41 -11.57 -5.73
CA TYR A 409 12.75 -11.37 -7.01
C TYR A 409 13.57 -12.03 -8.13
N LYS A 410 14.89 -11.84 -8.05
CA LYS A 410 15.89 -12.49 -8.88
C LYS A 410 17.22 -12.43 -8.13
N VAL A 411 17.93 -13.54 -8.04
CA VAL A 411 19.31 -13.52 -7.56
C VAL A 411 20.17 -12.72 -8.54
N GLN A 412 20.84 -11.67 -8.05
CA GLN A 412 21.64 -10.77 -8.85
C GLN A 412 23.11 -11.19 -8.80
N ASN A 413 23.69 -11.49 -9.96
CA ASN A 413 25.10 -11.88 -10.02
C ASN A 413 26.02 -10.66 -9.98
N ILE A 414 27.06 -10.69 -9.14
CA ILE A 414 28.12 -9.69 -9.06
C ILE A 414 29.46 -10.35 -9.40
N PRO A 415 30.22 -9.84 -10.42
CA PRO A 415 29.96 -8.64 -11.24
C PRO A 415 28.78 -8.81 -12.17
N GLY A 416 28.08 -7.69 -12.42
CA GLY A 416 26.87 -7.68 -13.24
C GLY A 416 26.03 -6.44 -13.06
N ILE A 417 24.83 -6.45 -13.63
CA ILE A 417 23.86 -5.34 -13.54
C ILE A 417 22.73 -5.76 -12.62
N VAL A 418 22.45 -4.94 -11.62
CA VAL A 418 21.26 -4.99 -10.76
C VAL A 418 20.31 -3.90 -11.24
N TYR A 419 19.10 -4.28 -11.60
CA TYR A 419 18.05 -3.32 -11.93
C TYR A 419 17.30 -2.93 -10.67
N ALA A 420 17.17 -1.63 -10.41
CA ALA A 420 16.61 -1.12 -9.16
C ALA A 420 15.21 -1.66 -8.85
N VAL A 421 14.37 -1.87 -9.85
CA VAL A 421 13.01 -2.41 -9.71
C VAL A 421 12.96 -3.92 -9.38
N GLN A 422 14.10 -4.64 -9.42
CA GLN A 422 14.16 -6.07 -9.12
C GLN A 422 14.57 -6.36 -7.67
N TYR A 423 14.18 -5.47 -6.73
CA TYR A 423 14.36 -5.70 -5.30
C TYR A 423 13.58 -6.94 -4.84
N ASP A 424 13.96 -7.50 -3.71
CA ASP A 424 13.41 -8.73 -3.18
C ASP A 424 11.91 -8.62 -2.88
N MET A 425 11.22 -9.76 -2.87
CA MET A 425 9.80 -9.86 -2.53
C MET A 425 9.64 -10.09 -1.05
N GLY A 426 8.67 -9.43 -0.43
CA GLY A 426 8.36 -9.55 0.99
C GLY A 426 7.54 -8.36 1.46
N VAL A 427 7.25 -8.35 2.75
CA VAL A 427 6.50 -7.27 3.38
C VAL A 427 7.35 -6.01 3.55
N ALA A 428 6.71 -4.85 3.62
CA ALA A 428 7.35 -3.61 4.02
C ALA A 428 8.04 -3.78 5.39
N GLY A 429 9.21 -3.17 5.56
CA GLY A 429 10.07 -3.37 6.72
C GLY A 429 10.95 -4.64 6.69
N ALA A 430 10.73 -5.58 5.76
CA ALA A 430 11.54 -6.78 5.60
C ALA A 430 12.31 -6.82 4.27
N ALA A 431 11.64 -6.63 3.13
CA ALA A 431 12.25 -6.63 1.81
C ALA A 431 12.53 -5.22 1.28
N TYR A 432 11.78 -4.26 1.73
CA TYR A 432 11.90 -2.84 1.40
C TYR A 432 11.29 -1.98 2.52
N SER A 433 11.63 -0.70 2.52
CA SER A 433 10.93 0.33 3.29
C SER A 433 10.57 1.48 2.34
N ASP A 434 9.34 1.89 2.38
CA ASP A 434 8.79 2.99 1.60
C ASP A 434 7.86 3.82 2.49
N LYS A 435 7.70 5.10 2.22
CA LYS A 435 6.77 5.96 2.94
C LYS A 435 5.33 5.51 2.74
N ASP A 436 5.04 4.97 1.55
CA ASP A 436 3.75 4.35 1.27
C ASP A 436 3.85 2.85 1.51
N ILE A 437 3.35 2.39 2.64
CA ILE A 437 3.34 0.98 2.99
C ILE A 437 2.26 0.19 2.26
N ALA A 438 1.45 0.85 1.45
CA ALA A 438 0.38 0.26 0.65
C ALA A 438 -0.68 -0.55 1.45
N ASN A 439 -0.75 -0.35 2.76
CA ASN A 439 -1.79 -0.98 3.60
C ASN A 439 -3.15 -0.32 3.42
N TYR A 440 -3.19 0.72 2.63
CA TYR A 440 -4.31 1.62 2.53
C TYR A 440 -5.51 0.98 1.88
N GLN A 441 -6.63 1.25 2.44
CA GLN A 441 -7.84 0.48 2.29
C GLN A 441 -9.03 1.35 1.92
N VAL A 442 -8.91 2.63 2.11
CA VAL A 442 -10.05 3.51 1.99
C VAL A 442 -10.01 4.12 0.62
N SER A 443 -11.07 3.98 -0.11
CA SER A 443 -11.29 4.75 -1.32
C SER A 443 -11.33 6.25 -0.96
N THR A 444 -10.27 6.95 -1.29
CA THR A 444 -10.27 8.43 -1.29
C THR A 444 -11.04 9.01 -2.47
N GLY A 445 -11.70 8.17 -3.27
CA GLY A 445 -12.24 8.51 -4.57
C GLY A 445 -11.18 8.53 -5.68
N ASN A 446 -9.93 8.28 -5.35
CA ASN A 446 -8.83 8.08 -6.29
C ASN A 446 -8.37 6.64 -6.15
N PHE A 447 -8.58 5.84 -7.15
CA PHE A 447 -8.28 4.40 -7.18
C PHE A 447 -6.80 4.05 -7.12
N THR A 448 -5.95 4.85 -6.59
CA THR A 448 -4.60 4.80 -7.07
C THR A 448 -3.56 4.85 -6.01
N ALA A 449 -3.91 4.69 -4.82
CA ALA A 449 -3.05 5.34 -3.89
C ALA A 449 -2.10 4.44 -3.12
N TRP A 450 -1.66 3.31 -3.67
CA TRP A 450 -0.65 2.54 -2.96
C TRP A 450 0.78 2.69 -3.49
N ASN A 451 1.00 3.31 -4.64
CA ASN A 451 2.29 3.81 -5.09
C ASN A 451 2.11 4.88 -6.17
N ASN A 452 3.16 5.63 -6.48
CA ASN A 452 3.22 6.49 -7.65
C ASN A 452 3.74 5.68 -8.86
N GLY A 453 3.28 6.06 -10.06
CA GLY A 453 3.74 5.49 -11.32
C GLY A 453 3.08 4.17 -11.72
N TRP A 454 2.69 3.31 -10.85
CA TRP A 454 1.94 2.07 -11.10
C TRP A 454 2.55 1.13 -12.13
N GLN A 455 3.84 0.91 -12.03
CA GLN A 455 4.56 0.09 -12.96
C GLN A 455 5.26 -1.06 -12.25
N PHE A 456 5.41 -2.17 -12.94
CA PHE A 456 6.27 -3.30 -12.67
C PHE A 456 5.95 -4.12 -11.40
N ARG A 457 5.71 -3.50 -10.23
CA ARG A 457 5.41 -4.14 -8.93
C ARG A 457 4.09 -3.62 -8.38
N ASN A 458 3.45 -4.41 -7.53
CA ASN A 458 2.15 -4.10 -6.93
C ASN A 458 2.25 -3.81 -5.42
N ASP A 459 3.40 -3.41 -4.94
CA ASP A 459 3.65 -2.97 -3.56
C ASP A 459 3.78 -1.44 -3.46
N GLY A 460 4.22 -0.91 -2.30
CA GLY A 460 4.27 0.52 -2.04
C GLY A 460 5.38 1.26 -2.79
N VAL A 461 6.40 0.57 -3.26
CA VAL A 461 7.56 1.20 -3.90
C VAL A 461 7.19 1.87 -5.22
N ASP A 462 7.55 3.12 -5.34
CA ASP A 462 7.24 3.98 -6.47
C ASP A 462 8.06 3.65 -7.72
N ILE A 463 7.39 3.22 -8.78
CA ILE A 463 8.04 2.78 -10.02
C ILE A 463 7.37 3.41 -11.23
N GLU A 464 8.16 4.00 -12.12
CA GLU A 464 7.71 4.58 -13.38
C GLU A 464 8.40 3.96 -14.61
N LYS A 465 7.87 4.25 -15.81
CA LYS A 465 8.53 3.89 -17.07
C LYS A 465 9.80 4.73 -17.25
N CYS A 466 10.91 4.06 -17.49
CA CYS A 466 12.23 4.67 -17.66
C CYS A 466 12.54 4.99 -19.12
N ASN A 467 13.02 6.18 -19.39
CA ASN A 467 13.48 6.62 -20.71
C ASN A 467 15.00 6.55 -20.89
N ASP A 468 15.75 5.96 -19.95
CA ASP A 468 17.19 5.76 -20.08
C ASP A 468 17.51 4.79 -21.24
N ASN A 469 18.64 5.00 -21.90
CA ASN A 469 19.11 4.14 -22.99
C ASN A 469 20.24 3.19 -22.57
N ILE A 470 20.68 3.25 -21.30
CA ILE A 470 21.85 2.50 -20.80
C ILE A 470 21.42 1.62 -19.64
N ASN A 471 21.70 0.31 -19.71
CA ASN A 471 21.44 -0.65 -18.63
C ASN A 471 20.01 -0.48 -18.05
N ASN A 472 19.02 -0.45 -18.91
CA ASN A 472 17.63 -0.15 -18.58
C ASN A 472 16.74 -1.37 -18.81
N LEU A 473 15.87 -1.68 -17.84
CA LEU A 473 14.82 -2.71 -17.97
C LEU A 473 13.48 -2.13 -18.43
N GLY A 474 13.43 -0.83 -18.72
CA GLY A 474 12.21 -0.08 -19.07
C GLY A 474 11.52 0.58 -17.88
N TYR A 475 12.07 0.46 -16.68
CA TYR A 475 11.51 0.99 -15.43
C TYR A 475 12.59 1.53 -14.52
N ASN A 476 12.23 2.46 -13.64
CA ASN A 476 13.08 3.01 -12.58
C ASN A 476 12.29 3.20 -11.30
N ILE A 477 13.01 3.17 -10.17
CA ILE A 477 12.51 3.68 -8.90
C ILE A 477 12.47 5.21 -8.99
N GLY A 478 11.38 5.84 -8.52
CA GLY A 478 11.20 7.29 -8.49
C GLY A 478 10.54 7.74 -7.19
N TRP A 479 10.24 9.03 -7.07
CA TRP A 479 9.61 9.68 -5.89
C TRP A 479 10.23 9.32 -4.54
N THR A 480 11.49 8.93 -4.54
CA THR A 480 12.20 8.48 -3.33
C THR A 480 12.14 9.51 -2.20
N GLU A 481 11.83 9.04 -1.00
CA GLU A 481 11.77 9.83 0.23
C GLU A 481 12.94 9.48 1.19
N ASN A 482 13.06 10.20 2.30
CA ASN A 482 14.11 9.95 3.28
C ASN A 482 13.88 8.60 3.97
N ASP A 483 14.97 7.92 4.29
CA ASP A 483 15.01 6.69 5.06
C ASP A 483 14.35 5.46 4.39
N GLU A 484 14.03 5.55 3.10
CA GLU A 484 13.63 4.41 2.30
C GLU A 484 14.80 3.51 1.97
N TRP A 485 14.54 2.22 1.78
CA TRP A 485 15.55 1.27 1.38
C TRP A 485 14.97 0.07 0.63
N LEU A 486 15.83 -0.56 -0.19
CA LEU A 486 15.48 -1.72 -1.03
C LEU A 486 16.54 -2.81 -0.85
N LYS A 487 16.12 -4.05 -0.63
CA LYS A 487 17.01 -5.22 -0.55
C LYS A 487 17.07 -5.99 -1.85
N TYR A 488 18.23 -6.57 -2.09
CA TYR A 488 18.51 -7.42 -3.23
C TYR A 488 19.31 -8.64 -2.80
N THR A 489 18.83 -9.84 -3.08
CA THR A 489 19.64 -11.05 -2.94
C THR A 489 20.69 -11.08 -4.04
N VAL A 490 21.95 -11.16 -3.67
CA VAL A 490 23.09 -11.15 -4.57
C VAL A 490 23.92 -12.44 -4.48
N ASP A 491 24.64 -12.75 -5.56
CA ASP A 491 25.66 -13.80 -5.61
C ASP A 491 26.98 -13.16 -6.08
N VAL A 492 27.90 -12.94 -5.14
CA VAL A 492 29.18 -12.32 -5.38
C VAL A 492 30.22 -13.38 -5.73
N ALA A 493 30.69 -13.38 -6.98
CA ALA A 493 31.54 -14.44 -7.51
C ALA A 493 32.93 -14.54 -6.84
N THR A 494 33.50 -13.43 -6.38
CA THR A 494 34.87 -13.40 -5.82
C THR A 494 35.06 -12.26 -4.83
N ASP A 495 35.95 -12.49 -3.85
CA ASP A 495 36.48 -11.42 -2.99
C ASP A 495 37.29 -10.43 -3.86
N ALA A 496 36.80 -9.24 -4.03
CA ALA A 496 37.45 -8.25 -4.90
C ALA A 496 37.05 -6.81 -4.56
N VAL A 497 37.75 -5.87 -5.21
CA VAL A 497 37.36 -4.49 -5.28
C VAL A 497 36.49 -4.28 -6.51
N TYR A 498 35.38 -3.57 -6.36
CA TYR A 498 34.42 -3.26 -7.40
C TYR A 498 34.19 -1.75 -7.52
N ASP A 499 33.94 -1.28 -8.72
CA ASP A 499 33.27 0.00 -8.93
C ASP A 499 31.78 -0.26 -9.13
N ILE A 500 30.92 0.60 -8.56
CA ILE A 500 29.47 0.59 -8.81
C ILE A 500 29.14 1.77 -9.72
N ASN A 501 28.69 1.47 -10.93
CA ASN A 501 28.18 2.47 -11.86
C ASN A 501 26.67 2.54 -11.78
N MET A 502 26.14 3.57 -11.13
CA MET A 502 24.72 3.79 -11.00
C MET A 502 24.17 4.63 -12.14
N ARG A 503 22.98 4.25 -12.63
CA ARG A 503 22.21 5.11 -13.56
C ARG A 503 21.18 5.86 -12.74
N ILE A 504 21.36 7.16 -12.62
CA ILE A 504 20.58 8.07 -11.80
C ILE A 504 20.06 9.26 -12.59
N ALA A 505 18.90 9.80 -12.16
CA ALA A 505 18.40 11.10 -12.57
C ALA A 505 17.83 11.85 -11.35
N SER A 506 18.07 13.18 -11.27
CA SER A 506 17.57 14.01 -10.19
C SER A 506 17.37 15.45 -10.67
N GLY A 507 16.19 16.01 -10.39
CA GLY A 507 15.90 17.43 -10.62
C GLY A 507 16.42 18.35 -9.50
N ILE A 508 16.94 17.76 -8.40
CA ILE A 508 17.50 18.46 -7.24
C ILE A 508 18.93 17.97 -6.96
N GLY A 509 19.75 18.73 -6.26
CA GLY A 509 21.14 18.36 -5.99
C GLY A 509 21.39 18.02 -4.50
N SER A 510 20.37 17.64 -3.77
CA SER A 510 20.44 17.39 -2.32
C SER A 510 20.23 15.95 -1.91
N SER A 511 19.96 15.05 -2.86
CA SER A 511 19.71 13.63 -2.59
C SER A 511 20.99 12.94 -2.15
N LYS A 512 20.85 11.95 -1.27
CA LYS A 512 21.96 11.15 -0.74
C LYS A 512 21.56 9.70 -0.64
N ILE A 513 22.50 8.81 -0.86
CA ILE A 513 22.32 7.37 -0.75
C ILE A 513 23.55 6.71 -0.13
N HIS A 514 23.39 5.50 0.38
CA HIS A 514 24.52 4.59 0.64
C HIS A 514 24.12 3.15 0.38
N PHE A 515 25.10 2.25 0.34
CA PHE A 515 24.88 0.81 0.24
C PHE A 515 25.29 0.12 1.52
N LYS A 516 24.51 -0.90 1.87
CA LYS A 516 24.86 -1.89 2.90
C LYS A 516 25.00 -3.27 2.26
N MET A 517 25.77 -4.13 2.89
CA MET A 517 25.94 -5.53 2.52
C MET A 517 25.85 -6.37 3.79
N ASN A 518 24.94 -7.35 3.81
CA ASN A 518 24.65 -8.17 5.01
C ASN A 518 24.45 -7.28 6.26
N GLY A 519 23.64 -6.22 6.12
CA GLY A 519 23.35 -5.26 7.18
C GLY A 519 24.48 -4.26 7.51
N SER A 520 25.66 -4.37 6.89
CA SER A 520 26.80 -3.48 7.15
C SER A 520 27.00 -2.47 6.04
N THR A 521 27.23 -1.20 6.39
CA THR A 521 27.58 -0.14 5.42
C THR A 521 28.86 -0.51 4.66
N ILE A 522 28.82 -0.43 3.33
CA ILE A 522 29.95 -0.73 2.46
C ILE A 522 30.39 0.49 1.63
N THR A 523 29.65 1.57 1.67
CA THR A 523 30.03 2.84 1.01
C THR A 523 29.85 4.00 1.98
N ASN A 524 30.60 5.07 1.77
CA ASN A 524 30.25 6.37 2.38
C ASN A 524 28.88 6.83 1.86
N VAL A 525 28.29 7.81 2.54
CA VAL A 525 27.12 8.53 2.02
C VAL A 525 27.50 9.27 0.74
N ILE A 526 26.77 9.01 -0.33
CA ILE A 526 27.05 9.46 -1.68
C ILE A 526 26.09 10.59 -2.02
N ASN A 527 26.63 11.76 -2.35
CA ASN A 527 25.81 12.87 -2.81
C ASN A 527 25.41 12.66 -4.27
N ILE A 528 24.13 12.75 -4.55
CA ILE A 528 23.57 12.67 -5.89
C ILE A 528 23.57 14.08 -6.50
N PRO A 529 24.21 14.32 -7.65
CA PRO A 529 24.19 15.61 -8.31
C PRO A 529 22.82 15.89 -8.93
N ASN A 530 22.47 17.17 -9.08
CA ASN A 530 21.39 17.55 -9.98
C ASN A 530 21.79 17.21 -11.42
N THR A 531 21.03 16.34 -12.08
CA THR A 531 21.31 15.91 -13.46
C THR A 531 20.62 16.77 -14.52
N GLY A 532 19.75 17.72 -14.10
CA GLY A 532 18.97 18.60 -14.96
C GLY A 532 17.47 18.32 -14.95
N GLY A 533 17.06 17.11 -14.62
CA GLY A 533 15.66 16.69 -14.57
C GLY A 533 15.50 15.23 -14.16
N TRP A 534 14.28 14.82 -13.90
CA TRP A 534 13.93 13.47 -13.44
C TRP A 534 14.10 12.38 -14.52
N GLY A 535 14.27 12.76 -15.78
CA GLY A 535 14.54 11.88 -16.92
C GLY A 535 15.90 12.14 -17.58
N ASP A 536 16.76 12.98 -16.99
CA ASP A 536 18.10 13.31 -17.50
C ASP A 536 19.12 12.39 -16.85
N TRP A 537 19.28 11.21 -17.41
CA TRP A 537 20.07 10.11 -16.85
C TRP A 537 21.57 10.31 -16.98
N GLN A 538 22.27 10.10 -15.87
CA GLN A 538 23.73 10.13 -15.79
C GLN A 538 24.27 8.87 -15.10
N THR A 539 25.55 8.53 -15.40
CA THR A 539 26.26 7.50 -14.66
C THR A 539 27.02 8.15 -13.52
N LEU A 540 26.70 7.74 -12.28
CA LEU A 540 27.47 8.07 -11.10
C LEU A 540 28.32 6.85 -10.73
N THR A 541 29.64 7.01 -10.68
CA THR A 541 30.56 5.94 -10.30
C THR A 541 30.92 6.04 -8.83
N ILE A 542 30.70 4.98 -8.08
CA ILE A 542 31.14 4.77 -6.71
C ILE A 542 32.35 3.85 -6.78
N PRO A 543 33.58 4.36 -6.58
CA PRO A 543 34.78 3.57 -6.75
C PRO A 543 35.10 2.74 -5.49
N ASP A 544 35.86 1.68 -5.70
CA ASP A 544 36.64 0.99 -4.67
C ASP A 544 35.81 0.33 -3.57
N VAL A 545 34.64 -0.20 -3.90
CA VAL A 545 33.79 -0.96 -2.99
C VAL A 545 34.32 -2.40 -2.84
N ILE A 546 34.53 -2.84 -1.61
CA ILE A 546 35.03 -4.19 -1.31
C ILE A 546 33.87 -5.12 -1.04
N LEU A 547 33.74 -6.18 -1.85
CA LEU A 547 32.78 -7.25 -1.66
C LEU A 547 33.50 -8.60 -1.47
N SER A 548 32.81 -9.51 -0.76
CA SER A 548 33.26 -10.88 -0.50
C SER A 548 32.35 -11.90 -1.19
N ALA A 549 32.88 -13.03 -1.58
CA ALA A 549 32.09 -14.14 -2.12
C ALA A 549 31.08 -14.75 -1.12
N ALA A 550 31.14 -14.36 0.15
CA ALA A 550 30.15 -14.72 1.16
C ALA A 550 28.99 -13.73 1.25
N ASP A 551 29.09 -12.57 0.55
CA ASP A 551 28.07 -11.52 0.56
C ASP A 551 26.84 -11.96 -0.26
N ASN A 552 25.65 -11.83 0.31
CA ASN A 552 24.42 -12.34 -0.30
C ASN A 552 23.20 -11.40 -0.18
N GLU A 553 23.24 -10.37 0.66
CA GLU A 553 22.16 -9.37 0.79
C GLU A 553 22.73 -7.97 0.61
N LEU A 554 22.38 -7.32 -0.49
CA LEU A 554 22.68 -5.92 -0.78
C LEU A 554 21.47 -5.06 -0.44
N GLU A 555 21.69 -3.94 0.23
CA GLU A 555 20.66 -2.93 0.51
C GLU A 555 21.09 -1.59 -0.06
N LEU A 556 20.21 -0.99 -0.86
CA LEU A 556 20.28 0.40 -1.29
C LEU A 556 19.45 1.24 -0.32
N TYR A 557 20.07 2.22 0.33
CA TYR A 557 19.45 3.10 1.32
C TYR A 557 19.40 4.53 0.81
N ILE A 558 18.27 5.19 0.96
CA ILE A 558 18.02 6.59 0.56
C ILE A 558 18.17 7.45 1.82
N ASP A 559 19.33 8.08 2.00
CA ASP A 559 19.58 9.00 3.15
C ASP A 559 18.85 10.34 3.00
N SER A 560 18.66 10.78 1.77
CA SER A 560 17.90 11.99 1.44
C SER A 560 17.20 11.83 0.11
N LYS A 561 15.95 12.20 0.08
CA LYS A 561 15.00 12.07 -1.03
C LYS A 561 15.42 12.68 -2.34
N GLY A 562 14.75 12.31 -3.41
CA GLY A 562 14.77 13.02 -4.68
C GLY A 562 15.76 12.47 -5.71
N VAL A 563 15.85 11.15 -5.83
CA VAL A 563 16.64 10.49 -6.88
C VAL A 563 15.82 9.43 -7.60
N ASN A 564 15.85 9.42 -8.91
CA ASN A 564 15.40 8.32 -9.74
C ASN A 564 16.56 7.37 -10.01
N ILE A 565 16.33 6.04 -9.85
CA ILE A 565 17.37 5.02 -10.00
C ILE A 565 16.89 3.93 -10.95
N SER A 566 17.62 3.72 -12.05
CA SER A 566 17.32 2.70 -13.05
C SER A 566 18.08 1.39 -12.77
N SER A 567 19.40 1.50 -12.55
CA SER A 567 20.25 0.32 -12.34
C SER A 567 21.56 0.69 -11.67
N PHE A 568 22.24 -0.32 -11.16
CA PHE A 568 23.62 -0.19 -10.71
C PHE A 568 24.43 -1.42 -11.17
N GLN A 569 25.57 -1.14 -11.81
CA GLN A 569 26.44 -2.14 -12.40
C GLN A 569 27.71 -2.30 -11.57
N PHE A 570 27.98 -3.50 -11.13
CA PHE A 570 29.22 -3.84 -10.43
C PHE A 570 30.29 -4.29 -11.42
N ILE A 571 31.43 -3.58 -11.42
CA ILE A 571 32.57 -3.83 -12.29
C ILE A 571 33.75 -4.23 -11.41
N GLN A 572 34.25 -5.46 -11.54
CA GLN A 572 35.40 -5.92 -10.80
C GLN A 572 36.68 -5.22 -11.25
N LYS A 573 37.46 -4.69 -10.29
CA LYS A 573 38.75 -4.01 -10.53
C LYS A 573 39.95 -4.86 -10.22
N GLY A 574 39.97 -5.53 -9.07
CA GLY A 574 41.15 -6.27 -8.65
C GLY A 574 41.10 -6.77 -7.22
N SER A 575 42.25 -7.13 -6.68
CA SER A 575 42.38 -7.69 -5.34
C SER A 575 42.11 -6.65 -4.25
N THR A 576 41.50 -7.05 -3.15
CA THR A 576 41.26 -6.24 -1.95
C THR A 576 42.55 -5.67 -1.33
N THR A 577 43.69 -6.35 -1.48
CA THR A 577 44.99 -5.92 -0.95
C THR A 577 45.52 -4.62 -1.58
N THR A 578 44.92 -4.17 -2.70
CA THR A 578 45.35 -2.92 -3.35
C THR A 578 44.77 -1.66 -2.67
N LEU A 579 43.82 -1.82 -1.76
CA LEU A 579 43.22 -0.71 -1.00
C LEU A 579 43.65 -0.73 0.45
N ALA A 580 43.78 0.44 1.07
CA ALA A 580 43.94 0.55 2.51
C ALA A 580 42.65 0.12 3.25
N THR A 581 42.77 -0.35 4.48
CA THR A 581 41.64 -0.41 5.40
C THR A 581 41.29 1.01 5.80
N ALA A 582 40.02 1.38 5.71
CA ALA A 582 39.59 2.78 5.85
C ALA A 582 38.25 2.89 6.62
N PHE A 583 38.04 4.05 7.21
CA PHE A 583 36.75 4.48 7.74
C PHE A 583 35.69 4.49 6.65
N LEU A 584 34.48 4.01 6.96
CA LEU A 584 33.31 4.15 6.10
C LEU A 584 32.26 5.05 6.72
N SER A 585 31.86 4.74 7.93
CA SER A 585 30.84 5.52 8.65
C SER A 585 30.95 5.25 10.15
N ALA A 586 30.33 6.13 10.93
CA ALA A 586 30.10 5.87 12.33
C ALA A 586 28.70 6.41 12.73
N ASN A 587 28.07 5.73 13.68
CA ASN A 587 26.78 6.14 14.24
C ASN A 587 26.72 5.80 15.73
N THR A 588 25.77 6.38 16.45
CA THR A 588 25.48 5.94 17.82
C THR A 588 24.55 4.72 17.73
N SER A 589 24.76 3.70 18.57
CA SER A 589 23.87 2.54 18.70
C SER A 589 22.94 2.64 19.90
N ASP A 590 23.35 3.38 20.90
CA ASP A 590 22.58 3.76 22.10
C ASP A 590 23.13 5.07 22.70
N GLU A 591 22.66 5.46 23.86
CA GLU A 591 23.01 6.71 24.54
C GLU A 591 24.48 6.82 25.01
N SER A 592 25.27 5.75 24.91
CA SER A 592 26.67 5.71 25.37
C SER A 592 27.61 4.94 24.44
N THR A 593 27.12 4.43 23.33
CA THR A 593 27.90 3.56 22.43
C THR A 593 28.00 4.18 21.03
N VAL A 594 29.22 4.28 20.52
CA VAL A 594 29.55 4.68 19.14
C VAL A 594 29.99 3.45 18.36
N GLN A 595 29.31 3.19 17.25
CA GLN A 595 29.62 2.15 16.27
C GLN A 595 30.46 2.73 15.14
N LEU A 596 31.60 2.12 14.86
CA LEU A 596 32.47 2.42 13.72
C LEU A 596 32.39 1.31 12.68
N ASN A 597 32.10 1.66 11.43
CA ASN A 597 32.07 0.75 10.30
C ASN A 597 33.28 0.99 9.39
N LEU A 598 33.95 -0.10 9.03
CA LEU A 598 35.14 -0.08 8.19
C LEU A 598 34.91 -0.80 6.85
N ASN A 599 35.69 -0.44 5.84
CA ASN A 599 35.58 -1.01 4.49
C ASN A 599 36.10 -2.46 4.41
N LYS A 600 36.82 -2.95 5.42
CA LYS A 600 37.41 -4.30 5.47
C LYS A 600 37.17 -5.00 6.80
N THR A 601 37.13 -6.33 6.72
CA THR A 601 37.12 -7.20 7.89
C THR A 601 38.44 -7.13 8.61
N LEU A 602 38.43 -6.76 9.88
CA LEU A 602 39.61 -6.73 10.73
C LEU A 602 40.02 -8.14 11.24
N THR A 603 41.26 -8.27 11.69
CA THR A 603 41.71 -9.44 12.43
C THR A 603 40.91 -9.60 13.74
N THR A 604 40.62 -10.84 14.14
CA THR A 604 39.87 -11.11 15.37
C THR A 604 40.80 -11.88 16.33
N PRO A 605 41.00 -11.37 17.54
CA PRO A 605 40.58 -10.06 18.08
C PRO A 605 41.31 -8.90 17.38
N VAL A 606 40.62 -7.75 17.35
CA VAL A 606 41.24 -6.53 16.82
C VAL A 606 42.44 -6.13 17.70
N ASN A 607 43.57 -5.77 17.06
CA ASN A 607 44.79 -5.37 17.77
C ASN A 607 44.79 -3.90 18.26
N ALA A 608 43.77 -3.10 17.91
CA ALA A 608 43.62 -1.71 18.35
C ALA A 608 43.18 -1.62 19.83
N THR A 609 43.54 -0.51 20.47
CA THR A 609 43.15 -0.18 21.84
C THR A 609 42.39 1.15 21.87
N VAL A 610 41.69 1.44 23.00
CA VAL A 610 40.98 2.69 23.19
C VAL A 610 41.88 3.91 22.97
N ASN A 611 43.18 3.81 23.26
CA ASN A 611 44.13 4.92 23.12
C ASN A 611 44.46 5.26 21.66
N ASP A 612 44.15 4.40 20.73
CA ASP A 612 44.32 4.63 19.29
C ASP A 612 43.24 5.51 18.71
N PHE A 613 42.14 5.70 19.45
CA PHE A 613 40.97 6.48 19.03
C PHE A 613 40.73 7.70 19.90
N THR A 614 40.08 8.70 19.35
CA THR A 614 39.58 9.86 20.07
C THR A 614 38.14 10.12 19.61
N ILE A 615 37.22 10.17 20.56
CA ILE A 615 35.82 10.56 20.29
C ILE A 615 35.61 11.92 20.96
N THR A 616 34.97 12.83 20.26
CA THR A 616 34.62 14.17 20.76
C THR A 616 33.11 14.35 20.73
N VAL A 617 32.55 14.90 21.80
CA VAL A 617 31.15 15.33 21.88
C VAL A 617 31.18 16.85 22.02
N ASN A 618 30.48 17.54 21.10
CA ASN A 618 30.44 19.01 21.05
C ASN A 618 31.85 19.67 21.03
N GLY A 619 32.80 18.98 20.37
CA GLY A 619 34.17 19.44 20.25
C GLY A 619 35.06 19.15 21.47
N VAL A 620 34.57 18.53 22.51
CA VAL A 620 35.33 18.12 23.71
C VAL A 620 35.58 16.61 23.67
N ALA A 621 36.84 16.17 23.93
CA ALA A 621 37.16 14.75 23.95
C ALA A 621 36.49 14.06 25.17
N THR A 622 35.79 12.98 24.93
CA THR A 622 35.21 12.10 25.96
C THR A 622 36.12 10.92 26.25
N THR A 623 35.97 10.28 27.41
CA THR A 623 36.67 9.05 27.76
C THR A 623 36.03 7.88 27.03
N ILE A 624 36.85 7.04 26.40
CA ILE A 624 36.42 5.76 25.84
C ILE A 624 36.71 4.67 26.91
N ASP A 625 35.66 4.10 27.47
CA ASP A 625 35.72 3.13 28.54
C ASP A 625 36.07 1.74 28.04
N SER A 626 35.51 1.36 26.86
CA SER A 626 35.81 0.06 26.24
C SER A 626 35.82 0.16 24.70
N LEU A 627 36.49 -0.85 24.09
CA LEU A 627 36.49 -1.13 22.66
C LEU A 627 36.15 -2.59 22.47
N THR A 628 35.07 -2.86 21.71
CA THR A 628 34.59 -4.22 21.43
C THR A 628 34.40 -4.41 19.92
N GLN A 629 34.94 -5.49 19.36
CA GLN A 629 34.71 -5.89 17.98
C GLN A 629 33.42 -6.70 17.90
N ASP A 630 32.56 -6.44 16.90
CA ASP A 630 31.34 -7.21 16.69
C ASP A 630 31.68 -8.70 16.44
N ALA A 631 30.96 -9.57 17.11
CA ALA A 631 31.23 -11.02 17.08
C ALA A 631 30.81 -11.67 15.73
N ASN A 632 29.85 -11.08 15.03
CA ASN A 632 29.30 -11.59 13.78
C ASN A 632 29.85 -10.85 12.55
N ASN A 633 30.32 -9.61 12.75
CA ASN A 633 30.83 -8.76 11.69
C ASN A 633 32.09 -8.00 12.09
N ALA A 634 33.23 -8.60 11.84
CA ALA A 634 34.54 -8.03 12.21
C ALA A 634 34.93 -6.74 11.44
N ARG A 635 34.04 -6.14 10.65
CA ARG A 635 34.15 -4.77 10.09
C ARG A 635 33.68 -3.70 11.09
N ILE A 636 33.01 -4.09 12.17
CA ILE A 636 32.38 -3.20 13.13
C ILE A 636 33.16 -3.19 14.44
N ILE A 637 33.37 -1.98 14.96
CA ILE A 637 33.91 -1.76 16.30
C ILE A 637 32.93 -0.89 17.09
N TYR A 638 32.65 -1.30 18.31
CA TYR A 638 31.87 -0.52 19.27
C TYR A 638 32.79 0.14 20.30
N PHE A 639 32.48 1.37 20.65
CA PHE A 639 33.16 2.13 21.69
C PHE A 639 32.12 2.55 22.73
N ASP A 640 32.25 2.03 23.94
CA ASP A 640 31.50 2.56 25.08
C ASP A 640 32.20 3.82 25.60
N ILE A 641 31.45 4.91 25.78
CA ILE A 641 31.94 6.20 26.19
C ILE A 641 31.31 6.63 27.54
N ALA A 642 32.08 7.39 28.32
CA ALA A 642 31.63 7.83 29.64
C ALA A 642 30.50 8.88 29.61
N GLU A 643 30.26 9.52 28.47
CA GLU A 643 29.26 10.57 28.30
C GLU A 643 27.94 9.99 27.81
N THR A 644 26.83 10.45 28.39
CA THR A 644 25.50 10.11 27.90
C THR A 644 25.14 11.07 26.76
N LEU A 645 24.92 10.51 25.59
CA LEU A 645 24.64 11.23 24.37
C LEU A 645 23.16 11.65 24.28
N ILE A 646 22.90 12.84 23.78
CA ILE A 646 21.57 13.35 23.50
C ILE A 646 21.46 13.74 22.02
N PHE A 647 20.23 13.84 21.52
CA PHE A 647 19.92 14.13 20.11
C PHE A 647 20.71 15.32 19.53
N SER A 648 20.93 16.38 20.32
CA SER A 648 21.59 17.61 19.85
C SER A 648 23.12 17.53 19.79
N ASP A 649 23.73 16.41 20.21
CA ASP A 649 25.17 16.31 20.30
C ASP A 649 25.81 16.14 18.93
N VAL A 650 26.88 16.89 18.69
CA VAL A 650 27.75 16.77 17.51
C VAL A 650 28.92 15.88 17.89
N ILE A 651 28.92 14.66 17.36
CA ILE A 651 29.88 13.61 17.74
C ILE A 651 30.86 13.41 16.57
N LYS A 652 32.15 13.30 16.89
CA LYS A 652 33.19 13.01 15.90
C LYS A 652 34.19 11.99 16.43
N ILE A 653 34.72 11.17 15.52
CA ILE A 653 35.72 10.14 15.83
C ILE A 653 37.00 10.36 15.04
N SER A 654 38.15 10.03 15.64
CA SER A 654 39.47 10.03 15.00
C SER A 654 40.21 8.74 15.34
N TYR A 655 41.08 8.29 14.42
CA TYR A 655 42.02 7.20 14.63
C TYR A 655 43.43 7.66 14.25
N THR A 656 44.36 7.51 15.17
CA THR A 656 45.80 7.87 14.99
C THR A 656 46.74 6.69 15.25
N GLY A 657 46.17 5.52 15.54
CA GLY A 657 46.94 4.29 15.77
C GLY A 657 47.57 3.71 14.49
N ASN A 658 48.34 2.67 14.65
CA ASN A 658 48.92 1.90 13.57
C ASN A 658 48.84 0.39 13.80
N THR A 659 48.00 -0.04 14.72
CA THR A 659 47.90 -1.40 15.23
C THR A 659 46.75 -2.19 14.61
N ALA A 660 45.65 -1.55 14.26
CA ALA A 660 44.51 -2.21 13.64
C ALA A 660 44.83 -2.63 12.18
N ASN A 661 44.66 -3.92 11.90
CA ASN A 661 44.92 -4.52 10.60
C ASN A 661 43.69 -5.30 10.12
N ALA A 662 43.42 -5.23 8.81
CA ALA A 662 42.48 -6.15 8.16
C ALA A 662 43.06 -7.57 8.08
N THR A 663 42.20 -8.54 7.81
CA THR A 663 42.56 -9.96 7.61
C THR A 663 43.51 -10.18 6.45
N ASP A 664 43.52 -9.29 5.46
CA ASP A 664 44.44 -9.29 4.32
C ASP A 664 45.80 -8.62 4.63
N GLY A 665 46.02 -8.22 5.89
CA GLY A 665 47.26 -7.60 6.38
C GLY A 665 47.37 -6.09 6.12
N THR A 666 46.38 -5.44 5.49
CA THR A 666 46.42 -3.98 5.28
C THR A 666 46.11 -3.24 6.57
N PRO A 667 46.90 -2.20 6.93
CA PRO A 667 46.64 -1.43 8.15
C PRO A 667 45.46 -0.48 7.97
N LEU A 668 44.78 -0.20 9.07
CA LEU A 668 43.75 0.87 9.10
C LEU A 668 44.43 2.23 8.91
N ALA A 669 44.05 2.93 7.88
CA ALA A 669 44.51 4.29 7.61
C ALA A 669 44.02 5.28 8.69
N ALA A 670 44.92 6.19 9.11
CA ALA A 670 44.55 7.23 10.04
C ALA A 670 43.43 8.15 9.46
N PHE A 671 42.50 8.55 10.32
CA PHE A 671 41.44 9.52 9.97
C PHE A 671 41.22 10.49 11.13
N THR A 672 40.69 11.65 10.85
CA THR A 672 40.57 12.74 11.83
C THR A 672 39.25 13.44 11.76
N LEU A 673 38.54 13.51 12.91
CA LEU A 673 37.28 14.23 13.09
C LEU A 673 36.17 13.82 12.08
N GLU A 674 36.13 12.53 11.76
CA GLU A 674 35.02 12.01 10.96
C GLU A 674 33.72 12.09 11.76
N GLU A 675 32.63 12.41 11.07
CA GLU A 675 31.33 12.60 11.66
C GLU A 675 30.72 11.26 12.14
N VAL A 676 30.13 11.25 13.32
CA VAL A 676 29.32 10.15 13.85
C VAL A 676 27.87 10.55 13.73
N LYS A 677 27.09 9.82 12.96
CA LYS A 677 25.64 10.04 12.84
C LYS A 677 24.98 9.79 14.20
N ASN A 678 24.43 10.84 14.79
CA ASN A 678 23.74 10.73 16.06
C ASN A 678 22.33 10.18 15.83
N MET A 679 22.06 9.00 16.34
CA MET A 679 20.78 8.28 16.21
C MET A 679 19.92 8.41 17.47
N GLN A 680 20.29 9.29 18.42
CA GLN A 680 19.50 9.49 19.61
C GLN A 680 18.16 10.11 19.27
N PRO A 681 17.07 9.71 19.94
CA PRO A 681 15.72 10.24 19.69
C PRO A 681 15.63 11.73 20.02
N ILE A 682 14.71 12.41 19.35
CA ILE A 682 14.40 13.81 19.65
C ILE A 682 13.78 13.90 21.04
N ILE A 683 14.34 14.75 21.91
CA ILE A 683 13.75 15.08 23.23
C ILE A 683 13.09 16.45 23.12
N HIS A 684 11.78 16.48 23.26
CA HIS A 684 10.99 17.71 23.19
C HIS A 684 10.98 18.43 24.53
N ASN A 685 11.40 19.69 24.57
CA ASN A 685 11.36 20.49 25.79
C ASN A 685 9.94 20.99 26.10
N ILE A 686 9.51 20.83 27.35
CA ILE A 686 8.25 21.35 27.86
C ILE A 686 8.56 22.47 28.87
N PRO A 687 8.01 23.71 28.72
CA PRO A 687 7.02 24.11 27.72
C PRO A 687 7.60 24.19 26.33
N GLY A 688 6.75 23.90 25.33
CA GLY A 688 7.10 23.91 23.93
C GLY A 688 6.08 23.17 23.07
N ARG A 689 6.29 23.21 21.76
CA ARG A 689 5.45 22.54 20.78
C ARG A 689 6.11 21.25 20.31
N ILE A 690 5.31 20.21 20.16
CA ILE A 690 5.66 18.92 19.58
C ILE A 690 4.81 18.77 18.32
N GLN A 691 5.45 18.60 17.17
CA GLN A 691 4.73 18.23 15.96
C GLN A 691 4.24 16.79 16.11
N ALA A 692 3.05 16.50 15.63
CA ALA A 692 2.46 15.18 15.83
C ALA A 692 3.28 14.06 15.15
N GLU A 693 3.96 14.39 14.05
CA GLU A 693 4.83 13.49 13.29
C GLU A 693 6.22 13.25 13.91
N ASP A 694 6.60 13.97 14.95
CA ASP A 694 7.91 13.84 15.62
C ASP A 694 7.95 12.69 16.66
N TYR A 695 7.08 11.70 16.53
CA TYR A 695 7.08 10.51 17.39
C TYR A 695 8.32 9.64 17.12
N PHE A 696 8.80 8.92 18.13
CA PHE A 696 9.85 7.92 17.96
C PHE A 696 9.29 6.49 17.81
N GLU A 697 8.03 6.26 18.25
CA GLU A 697 7.29 5.02 18.12
C GLU A 697 5.80 5.34 17.92
N GLU A 698 5.12 4.56 17.09
CA GLU A 698 3.69 4.72 16.83
C GLU A 698 3.02 3.37 16.58
N SER A 699 1.70 3.34 16.64
CA SER A 699 0.89 2.22 16.21
C SER A 699 -0.40 2.73 15.59
N GLY A 700 -0.68 2.28 14.37
CA GLY A 700 -1.93 2.50 13.65
C GLY A 700 -2.08 3.87 12.98
N THR A 701 -1.07 4.73 13.05
CA THR A 701 -1.16 6.12 12.55
C THR A 701 -0.61 6.25 11.12
N GLN A 702 -1.01 7.30 10.39
CA GLN A 702 -0.46 7.63 9.09
C GLN A 702 -0.19 9.13 8.94
N LEU A 703 0.85 9.46 8.18
CA LEU A 703 1.20 10.84 7.85
C LEU A 703 0.42 11.33 6.64
N GLU A 704 -0.09 12.56 6.73
CA GLU A 704 -0.73 13.27 5.62
C GLU A 704 -0.11 14.65 5.45
N PHE A 705 -0.09 15.16 4.22
CA PHE A 705 0.22 16.57 4.01
C PHE A 705 -0.85 17.44 4.67
N THR A 706 -0.44 18.26 5.64
CA THR A 706 -1.39 19.10 6.33
C THR A 706 -1.87 20.27 5.47
N SER A 707 -3.16 20.57 5.54
CA SER A 707 -3.74 21.81 5.04
C SER A 707 -3.65 22.98 6.04
N ASP A 708 -3.09 22.77 7.22
CA ASP A 708 -2.90 23.79 8.23
C ASP A 708 -1.78 24.77 7.86
N LEU A 709 -1.69 25.87 8.58
CA LEU A 709 -0.70 26.92 8.32
C LEU A 709 0.69 26.60 8.88
N ASP A 710 0.78 25.70 9.85
CA ASP A 710 2.02 25.30 10.51
C ASP A 710 2.27 23.80 10.29
N GLY A 711 3.51 23.43 9.97
CA GLY A 711 3.91 22.06 9.72
C GLY A 711 3.88 21.69 8.22
N LEU A 712 4.43 20.55 7.89
CA LEU A 712 4.38 19.96 6.57
C LEU A 712 3.42 18.77 6.56
N TYR A 713 3.40 18.04 7.65
CA TYR A 713 2.57 16.86 7.85
C TYR A 713 1.60 17.03 9.00
N SER A 714 0.59 16.21 9.03
CA SER A 714 -0.29 15.93 10.16
C SER A 714 -0.43 14.41 10.27
N VAL A 715 -0.76 13.94 11.45
CA VAL A 715 -1.06 12.52 11.67
C VAL A 715 -2.56 12.33 11.55
N GLY A 716 -2.96 11.41 10.68
CA GLY A 716 -4.34 11.07 10.40
C GLY A 716 -4.60 9.56 10.41
N PHE A 717 -5.76 9.14 9.91
CA PHE A 717 -6.22 7.74 9.88
C PHE A 717 -6.21 7.07 11.25
N LEU A 718 -6.41 7.88 12.30
CA LEU A 718 -6.39 7.43 13.67
C LEU A 718 -7.62 6.58 13.97
N ASP A 719 -7.39 5.42 14.58
CA ASP A 719 -8.41 4.56 15.17
C ASP A 719 -8.31 4.53 16.71
N THR A 720 -9.32 3.98 17.36
CA THR A 720 -9.28 3.82 18.82
C THR A 720 -8.21 2.80 19.17
N ASP A 721 -7.41 3.11 20.20
CA ASP A 721 -6.25 2.37 20.71
C ASP A 721 -4.95 2.60 19.92
N ASP A 722 -4.94 3.41 18.85
CA ASP A 722 -3.71 3.91 18.24
C ASP A 722 -2.94 4.82 19.19
N TYR A 723 -1.62 4.90 19.01
CA TYR A 723 -0.78 5.76 19.86
C TYR A 723 0.41 6.35 19.12
N MET A 724 0.93 7.44 19.68
CA MET A 724 2.21 8.07 19.31
C MET A 724 3.02 8.37 20.57
N ASP A 725 4.29 8.00 20.56
CA ASP A 725 5.20 8.11 21.70
C ASP A 725 6.29 9.15 21.46
N TYR A 726 6.52 9.98 22.47
CA TYR A 726 7.47 11.10 22.44
C TYR A 726 8.37 11.09 23.66
N TYR A 727 9.66 11.38 23.49
CA TYR A 727 10.51 11.74 24.62
C TYR A 727 10.35 13.24 24.91
N ILE A 728 10.08 13.57 26.18
CA ILE A 728 9.91 14.94 26.63
C ILE A 728 10.86 15.25 27.80
N ASN A 729 11.35 16.50 27.87
CA ASN A 729 12.08 17.03 29.00
C ASN A 729 11.28 18.20 29.62
N VAL A 730 10.73 17.98 30.80
CA VAL A 730 9.87 18.93 31.50
C VAL A 730 10.71 19.84 32.39
N ALA A 731 10.78 21.12 32.07
CA ALA A 731 11.63 22.09 32.79
C ALA A 731 11.28 22.24 34.26
N THR A 732 10.02 22.12 34.64
CA THR A 732 9.55 22.35 36.03
C THR A 732 8.29 21.53 36.28
N GLU A 733 8.25 20.84 37.43
CA GLU A 733 7.01 20.18 37.87
C GLU A 733 5.91 21.21 38.12
N THR A 734 4.90 21.23 37.26
CA THR A 734 3.76 22.14 37.37
C THR A 734 2.61 21.67 36.50
N THR A 735 1.49 22.38 36.58
CA THR A 735 0.39 22.22 35.64
C THR A 735 0.64 23.10 34.42
N TYR A 736 0.65 22.46 33.26
CA TYR A 736 0.75 23.12 31.95
C TYR A 736 -0.62 23.22 31.26
N SER A 737 -0.81 24.26 30.48
CA SER A 737 -1.84 24.29 29.45
C SER A 737 -1.33 23.44 28.28
N VAL A 738 -2.15 22.58 27.76
CA VAL A 738 -1.83 21.81 26.55
C VAL A 738 -2.87 22.08 25.48
N GLY A 739 -2.42 22.49 24.29
CA GLY A 739 -3.23 22.69 23.09
C GLY A 739 -3.04 21.57 22.09
N PHE A 740 -4.12 21.03 21.56
CA PHE A 740 -4.11 20.05 20.48
C PHE A 740 -4.67 20.69 19.22
N ARG A 741 -3.90 20.71 18.17
CA ARG A 741 -4.28 21.23 16.84
C ARG A 741 -4.87 20.11 16.01
N THR A 742 -6.19 20.07 15.88
CA THR A 742 -6.91 18.96 15.25
C THR A 742 -7.90 19.43 14.21
N ALA A 743 -8.24 18.53 13.27
CA ALA A 743 -9.30 18.68 12.29
C ALA A 743 -10.13 17.40 12.21
N SER A 744 -11.47 17.51 12.26
CA SER A 744 -12.35 16.34 12.19
C SER A 744 -13.80 16.72 11.94
N GLU A 745 -14.54 15.88 11.26
CA GLU A 745 -15.99 15.92 11.20
C GLU A 745 -16.66 15.30 12.45
N ASN A 746 -15.90 14.56 13.24
CA ASN A 746 -16.37 13.82 14.41
C ASN A 746 -15.77 14.37 15.70
N ASN A 747 -16.37 14.01 16.83
CA ASN A 747 -15.74 14.23 18.13
C ASN A 747 -14.67 13.15 18.35
N GLY A 748 -13.49 13.56 18.85
CA GLY A 748 -12.40 12.68 19.22
C GLY A 748 -12.08 12.78 20.71
N GLN A 749 -11.19 11.89 21.18
CA GLN A 749 -10.65 11.93 22.52
C GLN A 749 -9.21 11.39 22.52
N VAL A 750 -8.33 12.06 23.24
CA VAL A 750 -6.96 11.62 23.49
C VAL A 750 -6.71 11.43 24.97
N THR A 751 -5.86 10.48 25.28
CA THR A 751 -5.37 10.23 26.65
C THR A 751 -3.86 10.38 26.66
N LEU A 752 -3.36 11.30 27.49
CA LEU A 752 -1.93 11.44 27.78
C LEU A 752 -1.53 10.45 28.87
N GLN A 753 -0.47 9.70 28.61
CA GLN A 753 0.10 8.72 29.53
C GLN A 753 1.60 8.97 29.68
N LEU A 754 2.16 8.66 30.85
CA LEU A 754 3.60 8.52 31.03
C LEU A 754 3.93 7.02 31.10
N ILE A 755 4.94 6.63 30.38
CA ILE A 755 5.43 5.25 30.32
C ILE A 755 6.68 5.15 31.19
N ASP A 756 6.73 4.19 32.11
CA ASP A 756 7.89 3.93 32.94
C ASP A 756 8.94 3.02 32.26
N ASN A 757 10.12 2.89 32.85
CA ASN A 757 11.21 2.06 32.31
C ASN A 757 10.89 0.54 32.25
N GLN A 758 9.76 0.11 32.80
CA GLN A 758 9.25 -1.26 32.70
C GLN A 758 8.13 -1.40 31.65
N GLY A 759 7.79 -0.31 30.95
CA GLY A 759 6.73 -0.28 29.95
C GLY A 759 5.31 -0.16 30.53
N ASN A 760 5.18 0.18 31.84
CA ASN A 760 3.86 0.39 32.42
C ASN A 760 3.39 1.82 32.15
N ASP A 761 2.14 1.96 31.72
CA ASP A 761 1.52 3.23 31.44
C ASP A 761 0.79 3.82 32.65
N THR A 762 0.88 5.13 32.81
CA THR A 762 0.13 5.90 33.81
C THR A 762 -0.62 7.01 33.12
N THR A 763 -1.94 6.91 33.08
CA THR A 763 -2.80 7.97 32.56
C THR A 763 -2.69 9.23 33.39
N ILE A 764 -2.28 10.32 32.77
CA ILE A 764 -2.14 11.63 33.42
C ILE A 764 -3.25 12.61 33.02
N LYS A 765 -3.86 12.45 31.84
CA LYS A 765 -4.95 13.32 31.40
C LYS A 765 -5.75 12.68 30.26
N VAL A 766 -7.07 12.89 30.27
CA VAL A 766 -7.99 12.65 29.15
C VAL A 766 -8.52 13.98 28.67
N ILE A 767 -8.52 14.19 27.35
CA ILE A 767 -8.95 15.44 26.70
C ILE A 767 -9.90 15.11 25.56
N ASN A 768 -11.10 15.71 25.61
CA ASN A 768 -12.08 15.62 24.54
C ASN A 768 -11.76 16.63 23.43
N LEU A 769 -11.78 16.17 22.20
CA LEU A 769 -11.55 16.95 21.00
C LEU A 769 -12.90 17.12 20.27
N PRO A 770 -13.50 18.30 20.31
CA PRO A 770 -14.77 18.51 19.63
C PRO A 770 -14.59 18.48 18.11
N SER A 771 -15.62 18.04 17.39
CA SER A 771 -15.66 18.15 15.93
C SER A 771 -15.40 19.59 15.50
N THR A 772 -14.56 19.73 14.48
CA THR A 772 -14.28 21.02 13.82
C THR A 772 -15.15 21.25 12.58
N GLY A 773 -15.97 20.25 12.23
CA GLY A 773 -16.93 20.30 11.12
C GLY A 773 -16.35 19.96 9.75
N SER A 774 -15.03 19.74 9.63
CA SER A 774 -14.38 19.36 8.37
C SER A 774 -12.95 18.87 8.67
N TRP A 775 -12.44 17.96 7.84
CA TRP A 775 -11.06 17.44 7.86
C TRP A 775 -9.99 18.51 7.52
N ASN A 776 -10.41 19.65 6.97
CA ASN A 776 -9.51 20.78 6.64
C ASN A 776 -9.75 22.01 7.52
N ASN A 777 -10.62 21.92 8.51
CA ASN A 777 -10.88 23.01 9.46
C ASN A 777 -10.12 22.75 10.76
N TRP A 778 -8.91 23.28 10.84
CA TRP A 778 -8.01 23.09 11.97
C TRP A 778 -8.38 24.02 13.15
N VAL A 779 -8.57 23.43 14.32
CA VAL A 779 -8.92 24.13 15.57
C VAL A 779 -8.01 23.64 16.68
N THR A 780 -7.56 24.56 17.55
CA THR A 780 -6.80 24.20 18.74
C THR A 780 -7.74 24.02 19.93
N THR A 781 -7.78 22.80 20.46
CA THR A 781 -8.51 22.48 21.68
C THR A 781 -7.56 22.55 22.87
N LEU A 782 -7.93 23.29 23.90
CA LEU A 782 -7.10 23.50 25.10
C LEU A 782 -7.51 22.55 26.23
N GLY A 783 -6.52 22.01 26.92
CA GLY A 783 -6.65 21.26 28.15
C GLY A 783 -5.60 21.69 29.15
N THR A 784 -5.54 21.02 30.31
CA THR A 784 -4.46 21.19 31.28
C THR A 784 -3.96 19.84 31.76
N VAL A 785 -2.65 19.71 31.94
CA VAL A 785 -2.00 18.50 32.42
C VAL A 785 -0.92 18.87 33.43
N THR A 786 -0.76 18.07 34.48
CA THR A 786 0.35 18.20 35.42
C THR A 786 1.43 17.23 35.03
N LEU A 787 2.63 17.75 34.80
CA LEU A 787 3.80 16.94 34.42
C LEU A 787 4.86 17.06 35.53
N PRO A 788 5.51 15.95 35.90
CA PRO A 788 6.69 16.00 36.79
C PRO A 788 7.88 16.59 36.02
N ALA A 789 8.86 17.17 36.75
CA ALA A 789 10.09 17.69 36.14
C ALA A 789 11.01 16.55 35.69
N GLY A 790 11.82 16.81 34.64
CA GLY A 790 12.79 15.88 34.09
C GLY A 790 12.36 15.21 32.79
N GLU A 791 13.10 14.19 32.41
CA GLU A 791 12.85 13.43 31.18
C GLU A 791 11.78 12.36 31.39
N HIS A 792 10.88 12.25 30.42
CA HIS A 792 9.78 11.30 30.48
C HIS A 792 9.46 10.76 29.09
N HIS A 793 8.91 9.55 29.03
CA HIS A 793 8.28 8.97 27.88
C HIS A 793 6.78 9.30 27.92
N LEU A 794 6.34 10.16 27.01
CA LEU A 794 4.95 10.61 26.89
C LEU A 794 4.28 9.85 25.75
N ARG A 795 3.19 9.15 26.06
CA ARG A 795 2.29 8.54 25.05
C ARG A 795 1.05 9.39 24.86
N LEU A 796 0.73 9.65 23.59
CA LEU A 796 -0.55 10.17 23.14
C LEU A 796 -1.38 9.00 22.64
N LEU A 797 -2.27 8.46 23.47
CA LEU A 797 -3.18 7.37 23.16
C LEU A 797 -4.49 7.93 22.60
N ILE A 798 -4.96 7.37 21.48
CA ILE A 798 -6.22 7.73 20.85
C ILE A 798 -7.34 6.90 21.49
N THR A 799 -8.18 7.54 22.29
CA THR A 799 -9.26 6.84 23.02
C THR A 799 -10.64 7.02 22.40
N GLN A 800 -10.76 7.91 21.42
CA GLN A 800 -11.90 8.02 20.51
C GLN A 800 -11.45 8.67 19.19
N ALA A 801 -11.64 7.99 18.10
CA ALA A 801 -11.34 8.40 16.72
C ALA A 801 -12.64 8.59 15.91
N PRO A 802 -12.57 9.08 14.63
CA PRO A 802 -11.39 9.55 13.91
C PRO A 802 -11.18 11.08 14.00
N PHE A 803 -9.96 11.53 13.92
CA PHE A 803 -9.55 12.93 13.76
C PHE A 803 -8.13 13.02 13.22
N ASN A 804 -7.74 14.18 12.66
CA ASN A 804 -6.36 14.47 12.29
C ASN A 804 -5.72 15.38 13.35
N ILE A 805 -4.44 15.19 13.65
CA ILE A 805 -3.67 16.03 14.57
C ILE A 805 -2.40 16.54 13.90
N ASN A 806 -2.16 17.86 14.02
CA ASN A 806 -0.98 18.51 13.48
C ASN A 806 0.12 18.68 14.54
N TRP A 807 -0.24 19.15 15.72
CA TRP A 807 0.70 19.35 16.82
C TRP A 807 0.00 19.39 18.19
N MET A 808 0.80 19.20 19.22
CA MET A 808 0.45 19.52 20.61
C MET A 808 1.44 20.55 21.18
N GLU A 809 0.95 21.53 21.96
CA GLU A 809 1.76 22.61 22.49
C GLU A 809 1.52 22.77 23.99
N PHE A 810 2.59 22.77 24.74
CA PHE A 810 2.56 22.92 26.22
C PHE A 810 3.08 24.28 26.62
N ASP A 811 2.29 25.01 27.40
CA ASP A 811 2.62 26.34 27.98
C ASP A 811 2.44 26.40 29.48
N TYR A 812 3.17 27.26 30.12
CA TYR A 812 2.88 27.53 31.52
C TYR A 812 1.46 28.07 31.72
N VAL A 813 0.73 27.52 32.71
CA VAL A 813 -0.54 28.10 33.12
C VAL A 813 -0.25 29.45 33.82
N THR A 814 -0.18 30.53 33.05
CA THR A 814 -0.18 31.87 33.61
C THR A 814 -1.59 32.16 34.11
N SER A 815 -1.78 32.22 35.41
CA SER A 815 -3.02 32.45 36.19
C SER A 815 -4.32 32.53 35.41
N ILE A 816 -5.27 31.63 35.69
CA ILE A 816 -6.59 31.53 35.07
C ILE A 816 -7.34 32.87 35.20
N HIS A 817 -7.25 33.73 34.17
CA HIS A 817 -8.32 34.64 33.86
C HIS A 817 -9.07 34.01 32.70
N GLN A 818 -10.31 33.63 32.98
CA GLN A 818 -11.25 33.13 31.95
C GLN A 818 -11.24 34.06 30.73
N LEU A 819 -10.91 33.51 29.57
CA LEU A 819 -10.96 34.18 28.28
C LEU A 819 -12.44 34.37 27.82
N THR A 820 -13.21 35.14 28.66
CA THR A 820 -14.67 35.30 28.40
C THR A 820 -15.04 36.68 27.91
N ASP A 821 -14.16 37.69 27.95
CA ASP A 821 -14.59 39.07 27.71
C ASP A 821 -14.34 39.61 26.28
N LEU A 822 -13.58 38.90 25.41
CA LEU A 822 -13.42 39.27 23.99
C LEU A 822 -13.85 38.09 23.08
N VAL A 823 -15.07 38.14 22.63
CA VAL A 823 -15.68 37.12 21.75
C VAL A 823 -15.62 37.63 20.31
N HIS A 824 -15.12 36.80 19.41
CA HIS A 824 -14.92 37.06 17.99
C HIS A 824 -14.06 38.31 17.69
N LEU A 825 -12.74 38.11 17.56
CA LEU A 825 -11.84 39.14 17.04
C LEU A 825 -11.49 38.81 15.60
N SER A 826 -11.67 39.73 14.67
CA SER A 826 -11.19 39.62 13.30
C SER A 826 -10.40 40.87 12.91
N VAL A 827 -9.34 40.65 12.13
CA VAL A 827 -8.47 41.65 11.54
C VAL A 827 -8.42 41.44 10.04
N PHE A 828 -9.00 42.32 9.28
CA PHE A 828 -9.17 42.14 7.83
C PHE A 828 -9.15 43.47 7.06
N PRO A 829 -8.77 43.45 5.76
CA PRO A 829 -8.20 42.33 5.06
C PRO A 829 -6.79 42.00 5.59
N ASN A 830 -6.47 40.71 5.60
CA ASN A 830 -5.14 40.20 5.88
C ASN A 830 -4.82 39.09 4.86
N PRO A 831 -3.90 39.28 3.88
CA PRO A 831 -3.05 40.47 3.70
C PRO A 831 -3.80 41.78 3.37
N THR A 832 -3.17 42.93 3.70
CA THR A 832 -3.67 44.28 3.41
C THR A 832 -2.70 45.04 2.49
N SER A 833 -3.22 45.90 1.64
CA SER A 833 -2.40 46.86 0.89
C SER A 833 -2.06 48.15 1.70
N GLY A 834 -2.74 48.36 2.83
CA GLY A 834 -2.51 49.54 3.68
C GLY A 834 -3.49 49.65 4.83
N ILE A 835 -4.76 49.73 4.55
CA ILE A 835 -5.78 49.91 5.59
C ILE A 835 -6.38 48.54 5.95
N PHE A 836 -6.45 48.29 7.23
CA PHE A 836 -7.15 47.12 7.77
C PHE A 836 -8.12 47.52 8.89
N ARG A 837 -9.11 46.67 9.12
CA ARG A 837 -10.11 46.83 10.17
C ARG A 837 -9.94 45.79 11.24
N ILE A 838 -10.27 46.18 12.46
CA ILE A 838 -10.33 45.32 13.62
C ILE A 838 -11.79 45.33 14.10
N GLU A 839 -12.39 44.16 14.10
CA GLU A 839 -13.76 43.97 14.58
C GLU A 839 -13.80 42.92 15.68
N GLY A 840 -14.55 43.19 16.75
CA GLY A 840 -14.64 42.23 17.87
C GLY A 840 -15.76 42.61 18.81
N THR A 841 -16.30 41.67 19.55
CA THR A 841 -17.31 41.87 20.59
C THR A 841 -16.69 41.75 21.98
N ILE A 842 -16.93 42.73 22.86
CA ILE A 842 -16.48 42.74 24.24
C ILE A 842 -17.71 42.49 25.11
N GLU A 843 -17.76 41.36 25.81
CA GLU A 843 -18.93 40.96 26.60
C GLU A 843 -19.28 41.96 27.68
N LYS A 844 -18.27 42.50 28.37
CA LYS A 844 -18.45 43.58 29.34
C LYS A 844 -17.83 44.86 28.80
N PRO A 845 -18.62 45.93 28.51
CA PRO A 845 -18.10 47.15 27.93
C PRO A 845 -16.90 47.70 28.73
N GLN A 846 -15.73 47.83 28.10
CA GLN A 846 -14.48 48.36 28.66
C GLN A 846 -13.64 49.02 27.58
N SER A 847 -12.55 49.68 27.94
CA SER A 847 -11.62 50.28 27.00
C SER A 847 -10.61 49.22 26.49
N ALA A 848 -10.23 49.36 25.20
CA ALA A 848 -9.20 48.59 24.59
C ALA A 848 -8.04 49.48 24.15
N GLN A 849 -6.83 48.97 24.28
CA GLN A 849 -5.61 49.51 23.72
C GLN A 849 -5.22 48.65 22.52
N ILE A 850 -5.07 49.26 21.36
CA ILE A 850 -4.64 48.66 20.13
C ILE A 850 -3.22 49.11 19.84
N GLU A 851 -2.33 48.19 19.66
CA GLU A 851 -0.92 48.43 19.34
C GLU A 851 -0.51 47.64 18.11
N VAL A 852 0.28 48.25 17.25
CA VAL A 852 0.83 47.60 16.06
C VAL A 852 2.33 47.67 16.11
N PHE A 853 2.97 46.54 15.99
CA PHE A 853 4.43 46.40 16.01
C PHE A 853 4.94 45.95 14.65
N ASN A 854 6.15 46.32 14.30
CA ASN A 854 6.82 45.75 13.12
C ASN A 854 7.50 44.40 13.47
N SER A 855 8.11 43.75 12.49
CA SER A 855 8.81 42.44 12.66
C SER A 855 10.02 42.50 13.61
N LEU A 856 10.49 43.70 13.99
CA LEU A 856 11.56 43.91 14.98
C LEU A 856 11.04 44.18 16.39
N GLY A 857 9.70 44.09 16.60
CA GLY A 857 9.08 44.38 17.88
C GLY A 857 8.94 45.85 18.23
N GLN A 858 9.22 46.77 17.29
CA GLN A 858 9.07 48.20 17.51
C GLN A 858 7.62 48.63 17.39
N LEU A 859 7.12 49.35 18.39
CA LEU A 859 5.75 49.91 18.35
C LEU A 859 5.64 50.96 17.26
N ILE A 860 4.68 50.82 16.34
CA ILE A 860 4.47 51.76 15.24
C ILE A 860 3.19 52.57 15.39
N ILE A 861 2.16 51.95 15.89
CA ILE A 861 0.87 52.60 16.15
C ILE A 861 0.37 52.17 17.51
N SER A 862 -0.15 53.12 18.30
CA SER A 862 -0.89 52.86 19.52
C SER A 862 -2.16 53.68 19.50
N LYS A 863 -3.31 53.03 19.77
CA LYS A 863 -4.63 53.66 19.79
C LYS A 863 -5.41 53.14 21.00
N ASN A 864 -5.98 54.05 21.78
CA ASN A 864 -6.88 53.70 22.86
C ASN A 864 -8.32 53.97 22.47
N THR A 865 -9.22 53.04 22.81
CA THR A 865 -10.66 53.23 22.66
C THR A 865 -11.26 53.74 23.97
N GLY A 866 -12.42 54.40 23.84
CA GLY A 866 -13.28 54.60 25.03
C GLY A 866 -13.87 53.28 25.52
N LYS A 867 -14.76 53.32 26.51
CA LYS A 867 -15.50 52.16 26.98
C LYS A 867 -16.49 51.70 25.87
N ILE A 868 -16.24 50.53 25.29
CA ILE A 868 -17.01 50.00 24.14
C ILE A 868 -17.43 48.56 24.38
N ALA A 869 -18.54 48.13 23.83
CA ALA A 869 -18.99 46.75 23.78
C ALA A 869 -18.71 46.08 22.40
N LEU A 870 -18.55 46.92 21.38
CA LEU A 870 -18.22 46.50 20.02
C LEU A 870 -16.95 47.23 19.59
N LEU A 871 -15.90 46.48 19.34
CA LEU A 871 -14.65 46.98 18.79
C LEU A 871 -14.81 47.08 17.26
N GLN A 872 -14.73 48.27 16.72
CA GLN A 872 -14.73 48.52 15.28
C GLN A 872 -13.78 49.66 14.98
N GLU A 873 -12.55 49.30 14.66
CA GLU A 873 -11.50 50.27 14.45
C GLU A 873 -10.84 50.07 13.09
N SER A 874 -10.41 51.16 12.48
CA SER A 874 -9.65 51.14 11.22
C SER A 874 -8.26 51.68 11.48
N ILE A 875 -7.25 50.95 11.04
CA ILE A 875 -5.85 51.29 11.18
C ILE A 875 -5.22 51.42 9.78
N ASP A 876 -4.47 52.49 9.57
CA ASP A 876 -3.82 52.81 8.30
C ASP A 876 -2.31 52.57 8.40
N LEU A 877 -1.81 51.58 7.67
CA LEU A 877 -0.39 51.28 7.50
C LEU A 877 0.15 51.73 6.12
N SER A 878 -0.60 52.53 5.34
CA SER A 878 -0.22 52.89 3.95
C SER A 878 1.17 53.49 3.87
N ASN A 879 1.59 54.27 4.85
CA ASN A 879 2.89 54.93 4.95
C ASN A 879 4.04 54.06 5.52
N TYR A 880 3.77 52.80 5.83
CA TYR A 880 4.77 51.88 6.40
C TYR A 880 5.22 50.83 5.36
N PRO A 881 6.42 50.27 5.49
CA PRO A 881 6.93 49.26 4.54
C PRO A 881 6.03 48.02 4.36
N THR A 882 6.13 47.34 3.26
CA THR A 882 5.55 45.98 3.10
C THR A 882 6.29 45.04 4.05
N GLY A 883 5.57 44.08 4.64
CA GLY A 883 6.16 43.12 5.59
C GLY A 883 5.14 42.62 6.60
N THR A 884 5.64 41.91 7.60
CA THR A 884 4.85 41.35 8.69
C THR A 884 4.74 42.38 9.83
N TYR A 885 3.54 42.50 10.36
CA TYR A 885 3.17 43.33 11.52
C TYR A 885 2.46 42.46 12.54
N ILE A 886 2.57 42.87 13.80
CA ILE A 886 1.86 42.25 14.92
C ILE A 886 0.87 43.27 15.48
N VAL A 887 -0.41 42.92 15.47
CA VAL A 887 -1.51 43.70 16.04
C VAL A 887 -1.85 43.13 17.42
N SER A 888 -1.67 43.91 18.43
CA SER A 888 -1.99 43.55 19.82
C SER A 888 -3.18 44.39 20.30
N ILE A 889 -4.19 43.74 20.85
CA ILE A 889 -5.37 44.38 21.43
C ILE A 889 -5.45 43.94 22.88
N ARG A 890 -5.34 44.93 23.80
CA ARG A 890 -5.39 44.71 25.23
C ARG A 890 -6.59 45.44 25.84
N LEU A 891 -7.42 44.71 26.56
CA LEU A 891 -8.54 45.27 27.32
C LEU A 891 -8.08 45.77 28.68
N LYS A 892 -8.90 46.65 29.32
CA LYS A 892 -8.57 47.22 30.63
C LYS A 892 -8.42 46.19 31.77
N ASP A 893 -9.10 45.07 31.66
CA ASP A 893 -9.00 43.96 32.63
C ASP A 893 -7.72 43.11 32.46
N GLY A 894 -6.88 43.41 31.47
CA GLY A 894 -5.65 42.69 31.18
C GLY A 894 -5.78 41.65 30.05
N THR A 895 -6.99 41.35 29.58
CA THR A 895 -7.20 40.44 28.43
C THR A 895 -6.47 41.01 27.22
N GLN A 896 -5.62 40.19 26.57
CA GLN A 896 -4.85 40.55 25.38
C GLN A 896 -5.06 39.55 24.26
N ARG A 897 -5.16 40.06 23.04
CA ARG A 897 -5.14 39.27 21.81
C ARG A 897 -4.07 39.81 20.88
N VAL A 898 -3.38 38.91 20.22
CA VAL A 898 -2.31 39.27 19.30
C VAL A 898 -2.62 38.57 17.94
N GLN A 899 -2.50 39.33 16.87
CA GLN A 899 -2.72 38.76 15.52
C GLN A 899 -1.65 39.26 14.56
N LYS A 900 -1.15 38.35 13.73
CA LYS A 900 -0.24 38.65 12.65
C LYS A 900 -1.00 39.29 11.47
N LEU A 901 -0.43 40.35 10.92
CA LEU A 901 -0.94 41.04 9.74
C LEU A 901 0.18 41.12 8.68
N ILE A 902 -0.16 40.80 7.46
CA ILE A 902 0.76 40.90 6.35
C ILE A 902 0.39 42.12 5.49
N LYS A 903 1.32 43.08 5.33
CA LYS A 903 1.17 44.14 4.37
C LYS A 903 1.87 43.78 3.08
N ILE A 904 1.13 43.79 1.98
CA ILE A 904 1.61 43.59 0.62
C ILE A 904 1.66 44.91 -0.13
N LYS A 905 2.37 44.92 -1.25
CA LYS A 905 2.36 46.05 -2.20
C LYS A 905 1.05 46.02 -2.99
N GLU A 906 0.43 47.18 -3.27
CA GLU A 906 -0.66 47.26 -4.22
C GLU A 906 -0.33 46.74 -5.60
#